data_a331293ab3fa7d45e576b301f391c4d0
#
_entry.id   a331293ab3fa7d45e576b301f391c4d0
#
_cell.length_a   1.000
_cell.length_b   1.000
_cell.length_c   1.000
_cell.angle_alpha   90.00
_cell.angle_beta   90.00
_cell.angle_gamma   90.00
#
_symmetry.space_group_name_H-M   'P 1'
#
loop_
_entity.id
_entity.type
_entity.pdbx_description
1 polymer ?
#
loop_
_entity_poly.entity_id
_entity_poly.type
_entity_poly.pdbx_seq_one_letter_code
_entity_poly.pdbx_strand_id
1 'polypeptide(L)'
;ARLARSGELPVPEVIAILRDVVDALAYAHEEGIVHRDIKPENVLLTRQHALVTDFGVAKALAEAARDPGARTSVGVIIGTAAYMAPEQGAGDPRVDHRSDIYAVGALGYEMLTGHQLFPGRSTQATIAAHVSEEVPDVRLERPATPDALAVLIQRALEKHPADRPQSAQEMLAVLNSLSQPSVLPVQSVRARRRRVALSAIGVAGVLVVVVASAIIWTRDTPPVPRGGLPRLAVLPLENGGRLEDAYFVDGMTEAITTRLASLSGLRVIGRQSARRYRDTDKSLRQIGSELEVDYLLTGSVRWDKSSPGSNRVSVRPALVRVSDETQVWGEPYDAVLSDVFELQGIVAERVATALAVALVQREREVLAAHPTTSLVAYDHYVRGRFSLNQRTAKSIASAIESFEQAIRADSTYARAYGGLAEAYWVLPSYSAAPVKAARERAAAAANKALEIDPTLAGAHATRSSLYADAGRWAEAERGFRRAIALEPDYATAHHWFSRFLVAFGRSDEAVREAETARDLEPRSPVIVANLAAVLRYARRLPEAEVVIRRALATEPNLSIHRRQLIYLLLVGARFREALPHLDTALAASDSDVVPNLLAYRAYALAHLGLTRDAQRLLTEATRLAAGHRWYAEATSVAHLALGDTATALSSLEDLLPIRPEWWLIAVDPLYDPLRTHPRFAALLRRMNVGCTRPAGFAADVPGCAYLTAGG
;
A
#
# COMPACT_ATOMS: atom_id res chain seq x y z
N ALA A 1 -6.32 14.82 -18.08
CA ALA A 1 -7.81 14.66 -17.98
C ALA A 1 -8.54 16.00 -17.87
N ARG A 2 -8.06 16.95 -17.00
CA ARG A 2 -8.73 18.26 -16.81
C ARG A 2 -8.52 19.18 -18.02
N LEU A 3 -7.28 19.31 -18.50
CA LEU A 3 -6.94 20.07 -19.70
C LEU A 3 -7.73 19.59 -20.94
N ALA A 4 -7.83 18.26 -21.12
CA ALA A 4 -8.60 17.67 -22.20
C ALA A 4 -10.14 17.92 -22.15
N ARG A 5 -10.68 18.30 -20.97
CA ARG A 5 -12.11 18.62 -20.80
C ARG A 5 -12.41 20.11 -20.90
N SER A 6 -11.51 20.97 -20.42
CA SER A 6 -11.74 22.40 -20.25
C SER A 6 -11.07 23.24 -21.34
N GLY A 7 -10.19 22.65 -22.15
CA GLY A 7 -9.32 23.38 -23.07
C GLY A 7 -8.27 24.16 -22.27
N GLU A 8 -8.41 25.49 -22.24
CA GLU A 8 -7.52 26.36 -21.44
C GLU A 8 -7.89 26.39 -19.95
N LEU A 9 -6.91 26.62 -19.08
CA LEU A 9 -7.10 26.78 -17.63
C LEU A 9 -7.08 28.24 -17.21
N PRO A 10 -7.74 28.63 -16.10
CA PRO A 10 -7.64 29.98 -15.53
C PRO A 10 -6.22 30.34 -15.16
N VAL A 11 -5.76 31.56 -15.49
CA VAL A 11 -4.37 32.01 -15.23
C VAL A 11 -3.91 31.81 -13.77
N PRO A 12 -4.71 32.12 -12.72
CA PRO A 12 -4.31 31.86 -11.35
C PRO A 12 -4.10 30.37 -11.05
N GLU A 13 -4.87 29.50 -11.70
CA GLU A 13 -4.74 28.06 -11.57
C GLU A 13 -3.47 27.54 -12.27
N VAL A 14 -3.15 28.07 -13.45
CA VAL A 14 -1.90 27.75 -14.15
C VAL A 14 -0.69 28.15 -13.30
N ILE A 15 -0.70 29.35 -12.70
CA ILE A 15 0.38 29.79 -11.80
C ILE A 15 0.54 28.86 -10.61
N ALA A 16 -0.57 28.42 -10.00
CA ALA A 16 -0.53 27.50 -8.86
C ALA A 16 0.02 26.12 -9.25
N ILE A 17 -0.41 25.57 -10.39
CA ILE A 17 0.08 24.28 -10.91
C ILE A 17 1.56 24.37 -11.26
N LEU A 18 1.98 25.39 -12.00
CA LEU A 18 3.38 25.58 -12.37
C LEU A 18 4.28 25.76 -11.14
N ARG A 19 3.82 26.49 -10.12
CA ARG A 19 4.56 26.66 -8.88
C ARG A 19 4.80 25.30 -8.19
N ASP A 20 3.76 24.49 -8.04
CA ASP A 20 3.88 23.19 -7.37
C ASP A 20 4.77 22.22 -8.18
N VAL A 21 4.68 22.23 -9.52
CA VAL A 21 5.53 21.43 -10.41
C VAL A 21 6.99 21.88 -10.32
N VAL A 22 7.23 23.19 -10.36
CA VAL A 22 8.59 23.76 -10.32
C VAL A 22 9.21 23.57 -8.93
N ASP A 23 8.43 23.63 -7.85
CA ASP A 23 8.91 23.35 -6.50
C ASP A 23 9.37 21.89 -6.36
N ALA A 24 8.60 20.95 -6.90
CA ALA A 24 8.98 19.54 -6.94
C ALA A 24 10.27 19.30 -7.78
N LEU A 25 10.41 19.99 -8.91
CA LEU A 25 11.61 19.92 -9.74
C LEU A 25 12.82 20.59 -9.07
N ALA A 26 12.62 21.71 -8.36
CA ALA A 26 13.68 22.37 -7.63
C ALA A 26 14.33 21.42 -6.60
N TYR A 27 13.50 20.72 -5.85
CA TYR A 27 13.96 19.71 -4.90
C TYR A 27 14.69 18.54 -5.60
N ALA A 28 14.11 18.00 -6.69
CA ALA A 28 14.74 16.90 -7.42
C ALA A 28 16.09 17.28 -8.04
N HIS A 29 16.20 18.49 -8.60
CA HIS A 29 17.43 18.97 -9.20
C HIS A 29 18.55 19.23 -8.17
N GLU A 30 18.21 19.65 -6.95
CA GLU A 30 19.17 19.76 -5.82
C GLU A 30 19.75 18.39 -5.46
N GLU A 31 18.94 17.32 -5.57
CA GLU A 31 19.37 15.93 -5.35
C GLU A 31 20.04 15.30 -6.58
N GLY A 32 20.30 16.09 -7.64
CA GLY A 32 20.92 15.61 -8.89
C GLY A 32 20.01 14.75 -9.76
N ILE A 33 18.70 14.75 -9.51
CA ILE A 33 17.71 13.97 -10.27
C ILE A 33 17.05 14.85 -11.33
N VAL A 34 17.15 14.45 -12.59
CA VAL A 34 16.49 15.10 -13.73
C VAL A 34 15.30 14.23 -14.16
N HIS A 35 14.12 14.83 -14.30
CA HIS A 35 12.87 14.10 -14.60
C HIS A 35 12.83 13.59 -16.05
N ARG A 36 13.20 14.43 -17.02
CA ARG A 36 13.32 14.14 -18.47
C ARG A 36 12.03 13.79 -19.22
N ASP A 37 10.84 13.80 -18.56
CA ASP A 37 9.55 13.49 -19.17
C ASP A 37 8.39 14.26 -18.51
N ILE A 38 8.55 15.58 -18.30
CA ILE A 38 7.48 16.45 -17.79
C ILE A 38 6.42 16.63 -18.86
N LYS A 39 5.16 16.28 -18.52
CA LYS A 39 3.98 16.37 -19.38
C LYS A 39 2.69 16.29 -18.57
N PRO A 40 1.51 16.66 -19.09
CA PRO A 40 0.24 16.63 -18.37
C PRO A 40 -0.11 15.28 -17.73
N GLU A 41 0.29 14.17 -18.36
CA GLU A 41 0.02 12.81 -17.86
C GLU A 41 0.77 12.52 -16.55
N ASN A 42 1.94 13.16 -16.36
CA ASN A 42 2.81 13.01 -15.20
C ASN A 42 2.56 14.08 -14.13
N VAL A 43 1.52 14.94 -14.31
CA VAL A 43 1.10 15.93 -13.32
C VAL A 43 -0.29 15.59 -12.81
N LEU A 44 -0.37 15.11 -11.56
CA LEU A 44 -1.61 14.75 -10.90
C LEU A 44 -2.14 15.93 -10.08
N LEU A 45 -3.37 16.37 -10.39
CA LEU A 45 -4.03 17.45 -9.65
C LEU A 45 -4.83 16.86 -8.48
N THR A 46 -4.49 17.28 -7.27
CA THR A 46 -5.31 17.10 -6.06
C THR A 46 -6.21 18.30 -5.83
N ARG A 47 -6.99 18.33 -4.77
CA ARG A 47 -7.84 19.49 -4.44
C ARG A 47 -7.05 20.75 -4.09
N GLN A 48 -5.79 20.63 -3.70
CA GLN A 48 -4.97 21.73 -3.17
C GLN A 48 -3.61 21.87 -3.85
N HIS A 49 -3.07 20.82 -4.47
CA HIS A 49 -1.72 20.79 -5.02
C HIS A 49 -1.62 20.01 -6.32
N ALA A 50 -0.63 20.34 -7.14
CA ALA A 50 -0.18 19.52 -8.25
C ALA A 50 1.03 18.66 -7.80
N LEU A 51 0.99 17.37 -8.15
CA LEU A 51 2.03 16.39 -7.81
C LEU A 51 2.68 15.90 -9.10
N VAL A 52 4.01 15.90 -9.14
CA VAL A 52 4.79 15.32 -10.24
C VAL A 52 5.05 13.84 -9.98
N THR A 53 4.72 12.99 -10.97
CA THR A 53 4.91 11.53 -10.91
C THR A 53 5.85 11.07 -12.01
N ASP A 54 6.32 9.82 -11.92
CA ASP A 54 7.12 9.15 -12.95
C ASP A 54 8.45 9.86 -13.29
N PHE A 55 9.20 10.27 -12.26
CA PHE A 55 10.59 10.71 -12.42
C PHE A 55 11.39 9.65 -13.18
N GLY A 56 11.96 10.02 -14.30
CA GLY A 56 12.57 9.27 -15.42
C GLY A 56 13.43 8.02 -15.19
N VAL A 57 13.05 7.16 -14.24
CA VAL A 57 13.75 5.91 -13.88
C VAL A 57 13.86 4.95 -15.06
N ALA A 58 12.89 4.93 -15.97
CA ALA A 58 12.90 4.05 -17.14
C ALA A 58 13.97 4.45 -18.19
N LYS A 59 14.31 5.72 -18.30
CA LYS A 59 15.32 6.22 -19.25
C LYS A 59 16.75 6.04 -18.73
N ALA A 60 16.96 6.22 -17.42
CA ALA A 60 18.24 5.97 -16.77
C ALA A 60 18.64 4.48 -16.84
N LEU A 61 17.69 3.58 -16.71
CA LEU A 61 17.91 2.13 -16.87
C LEU A 61 18.19 1.72 -18.33
N ALA A 62 17.58 2.38 -19.32
CA ALA A 62 17.86 2.15 -20.73
C ALA A 62 19.24 2.68 -21.17
N GLU A 63 19.73 3.71 -20.53
CA GLU A 63 21.09 4.25 -20.77
C GLU A 63 22.18 3.40 -20.09
N ALA A 64 21.91 2.83 -18.91
CA ALA A 64 22.82 1.91 -18.21
C ALA A 64 22.92 0.51 -18.88
N ALA A 65 21.94 0.12 -19.71
CA ALA A 65 21.91 -1.16 -20.42
C ALA A 65 22.46 -1.12 -21.85
N ARG A 66 23.17 -0.06 -22.27
CA ARG A 66 23.75 0.04 -23.61
C ARG A 66 24.98 -0.86 -23.75
N ASP A 67 24.74 -2.08 -24.25
CA ASP A 67 25.72 -2.91 -24.90
C ASP A 67 26.00 -2.34 -26.32
N PRO A 68 27.25 -2.17 -26.79
CA PRO A 68 27.59 -1.49 -28.07
C PRO A 68 27.12 -2.18 -29.34
N GLY A 69 26.32 -3.27 -29.26
CA GLY A 69 25.95 -4.11 -30.38
C GLY A 69 24.45 -4.13 -30.77
N ALA A 70 23.54 -3.51 -30.05
CA ALA A 70 22.12 -3.60 -30.33
C ALA A 70 21.62 -2.42 -31.16
N ARG A 71 21.21 -2.70 -32.41
CA ARG A 71 20.51 -1.77 -33.32
C ARG A 71 19.18 -1.37 -32.68
N THR A 72 19.01 -0.07 -32.46
CA THR A 72 17.78 0.58 -31.98
C THR A 72 16.60 0.23 -32.86
N SER A 73 15.63 -0.48 -32.29
CA SER A 73 14.28 -0.60 -32.86
C SER A 73 13.58 0.75 -32.70
N VAL A 74 13.37 1.45 -33.82
CA VAL A 74 12.49 2.61 -33.95
C VAL A 74 11.05 2.10 -33.81
N GLY A 75 10.50 2.15 -32.63
CA GLY A 75 9.10 1.77 -32.40
C GLY A 75 8.67 2.08 -30.97
N VAL A 76 7.72 3.01 -30.85
CA VAL A 76 6.98 3.47 -29.66
C VAL A 76 7.58 4.71 -28.99
N ILE A 77 7.55 5.85 -29.69
CA ILE A 77 7.47 7.19 -29.09
C ILE A 77 6.14 7.79 -29.53
N ILE A 78 5.03 7.38 -28.96
CA ILE A 78 3.73 8.01 -29.17
C ILE A 78 3.40 8.81 -27.90
N GLY A 79 3.38 10.16 -28.01
CA GLY A 79 2.91 11.08 -26.99
C GLY A 79 3.95 11.99 -26.30
N THR A 80 5.21 11.61 -26.22
CA THR A 80 6.24 12.37 -25.44
C THR A 80 6.88 13.53 -26.23
N ALA A 81 6.82 13.54 -27.56
CA ALA A 81 7.51 14.51 -28.41
C ALA A 81 7.05 15.97 -28.21
N ALA A 82 5.80 16.20 -27.79
CA ALA A 82 5.20 17.53 -27.65
C ALA A 82 5.78 18.41 -26.53
N TYR A 83 6.53 17.83 -25.60
CA TYR A 83 7.17 18.52 -24.46
C TYR A 83 8.68 18.33 -24.44
N MET A 84 9.22 17.68 -25.48
CA MET A 84 10.63 17.31 -25.54
C MET A 84 11.51 18.52 -25.77
N ALA A 85 12.56 18.68 -24.97
CA ALA A 85 13.53 19.75 -25.15
C ALA A 85 14.36 19.54 -26.43
N PRO A 86 14.81 20.63 -27.10
CA PRO A 86 15.60 20.57 -28.35
C PRO A 86 16.80 19.62 -28.26
N GLU A 87 17.58 19.68 -27.18
CA GLU A 87 18.75 18.84 -26.93
C GLU A 87 18.40 17.36 -26.72
N GLN A 88 17.23 17.06 -26.16
CA GLN A 88 16.72 15.70 -26.10
C GLN A 88 16.33 15.16 -27.46
N GLY A 89 15.65 16.00 -28.27
CA GLY A 89 15.27 15.67 -29.64
C GLY A 89 16.47 15.47 -30.56
N ALA A 90 17.55 16.22 -30.33
CA ALA A 90 18.82 16.07 -31.05
C ALA A 90 19.68 14.91 -30.56
N GLY A 91 19.31 14.23 -29.45
CA GLY A 91 20.09 13.15 -28.88
C GLY A 91 21.42 13.58 -28.25
N ASP A 92 21.54 14.83 -27.76
CA ASP A 92 22.74 15.33 -27.11
C ASP A 92 23.00 14.52 -25.80
N PRO A 93 24.19 13.92 -25.62
CA PRO A 93 24.50 13.17 -24.42
C PRO A 93 24.61 14.03 -23.15
N ARG A 94 24.66 15.36 -23.27
CA ARG A 94 24.83 16.32 -22.17
C ARG A 94 23.49 16.89 -21.67
N VAL A 95 22.37 16.22 -21.89
CA VAL A 95 21.05 16.64 -21.39
C VAL A 95 21.06 16.71 -19.87
N ASP A 96 20.83 17.92 -19.32
CA ASP A 96 20.78 18.20 -17.88
C ASP A 96 19.37 18.64 -17.42
N HIS A 97 19.25 19.14 -16.19
CA HIS A 97 18.01 19.59 -15.55
C HIS A 97 17.28 20.72 -16.31
N ARG A 98 17.96 21.45 -17.21
CA ARG A 98 17.33 22.50 -18.02
C ARG A 98 16.43 21.96 -19.13
N SER A 99 16.48 20.66 -19.39
CA SER A 99 15.48 20.00 -20.23
C SER A 99 14.11 19.94 -19.54
N ASP A 100 14.06 19.76 -18.22
CA ASP A 100 12.81 19.81 -17.45
C ASP A 100 12.22 21.22 -17.43
N ILE A 101 13.08 22.26 -17.37
CA ILE A 101 12.68 23.67 -17.45
C ILE A 101 11.98 23.97 -18.78
N TYR A 102 12.51 23.45 -19.90
CA TYR A 102 11.85 23.56 -21.20
C TYR A 102 10.49 22.86 -21.23
N ALA A 103 10.42 21.64 -20.70
CA ALA A 103 9.17 20.89 -20.65
C ALA A 103 8.08 21.55 -19.79
N VAL A 104 8.48 22.22 -18.67
CA VAL A 104 7.60 23.06 -17.86
C VAL A 104 7.11 24.28 -18.66
N GLY A 105 7.95 24.88 -19.49
CA GLY A 105 7.54 25.97 -20.42
C GLY A 105 6.48 25.50 -21.39
N ALA A 106 6.66 24.32 -22.02
CA ALA A 106 5.71 23.74 -22.97
C ALA A 106 4.38 23.37 -22.25
N LEU A 107 4.44 22.82 -21.04
CA LEU A 107 3.28 22.53 -20.21
C LEU A 107 2.51 23.82 -19.85
N GLY A 108 3.22 24.89 -19.48
CA GLY A 108 2.63 26.19 -19.17
C GLY A 108 1.93 26.82 -20.36
N TYR A 109 2.57 26.75 -21.52
CA TYR A 109 1.98 27.22 -22.78
C TYR A 109 0.66 26.50 -23.07
N GLU A 110 0.65 25.16 -23.03
CA GLU A 110 -0.55 24.38 -23.29
C GLU A 110 -1.67 24.63 -22.27
N MET A 111 -1.34 24.77 -20.98
CA MET A 111 -2.35 25.08 -19.97
C MET A 111 -3.00 26.46 -20.19
N LEU A 112 -2.29 27.42 -20.74
CA LEU A 112 -2.80 28.77 -21.04
C LEU A 112 -3.60 28.82 -22.33
N THR A 113 -3.18 28.11 -23.39
CA THR A 113 -3.77 28.20 -24.74
C THR A 113 -4.75 27.06 -25.04
N GLY A 114 -4.70 25.97 -24.27
CA GLY A 114 -5.54 24.78 -24.49
C GLY A 114 -5.01 23.82 -25.56
N HIS A 115 -3.88 24.10 -26.19
CA HIS A 115 -3.26 23.23 -27.18
C HIS A 115 -1.73 23.19 -27.05
N GLN A 116 -1.14 22.15 -27.57
CA GLN A 116 0.33 21.97 -27.58
C GLN A 116 1.03 23.05 -28.37
N LEU A 117 2.31 23.29 -28.06
CA LEU A 117 3.12 24.33 -28.68
C LEU A 117 3.19 24.21 -30.23
N PHE A 118 3.25 22.97 -30.75
CA PHE A 118 3.27 22.67 -32.18
C PHE A 118 2.24 21.59 -32.56
N PRO A 119 0.93 21.92 -32.59
CA PRO A 119 -0.14 20.92 -32.72
C PRO A 119 -0.26 20.34 -34.16
N GLY A 120 -0.85 19.14 -34.26
CA GLY A 120 -1.28 18.54 -35.52
C GLY A 120 -0.17 17.97 -36.38
N ARG A 121 1.04 17.74 -35.84
CA ARG A 121 2.21 17.26 -36.59
C ARG A 121 2.53 15.79 -36.28
N SER A 122 3.26 15.15 -37.19
CA SER A 122 3.85 13.84 -36.90
C SER A 122 4.92 13.97 -35.79
N THR A 123 5.21 12.90 -35.08
CA THR A 123 6.23 12.87 -34.00
C THR A 123 7.57 13.46 -34.45
N GLN A 124 8.05 13.10 -35.66
CA GLN A 124 9.30 13.60 -36.21
C GLN A 124 9.22 15.11 -36.55
N ALA A 125 8.10 15.57 -37.12
CA ALA A 125 7.89 16.98 -37.43
C ALA A 125 7.76 17.82 -36.12
N THR A 126 7.17 17.28 -35.05
CA THR A 126 7.09 17.93 -33.74
C THR A 126 8.49 18.09 -33.12
N ILE A 127 9.32 17.05 -33.16
CA ILE A 127 10.71 17.13 -32.69
C ILE A 127 11.50 18.18 -33.49
N ALA A 128 11.37 18.18 -34.80
CA ALA A 128 12.03 19.17 -35.67
C ALA A 128 11.58 20.59 -35.33
N ALA A 129 10.29 20.81 -35.03
CA ALA A 129 9.76 22.12 -34.63
C ALA A 129 10.32 22.57 -33.28
N HIS A 130 10.42 21.69 -32.30
CA HIS A 130 11.08 22.01 -31.02
C HIS A 130 12.55 22.42 -31.18
N VAL A 131 13.24 21.85 -32.16
CA VAL A 131 14.65 22.15 -32.44
C VAL A 131 14.83 23.51 -33.18
N SER A 132 13.98 23.82 -34.17
CA SER A 132 14.26 24.88 -35.14
C SER A 132 13.21 25.98 -35.26
N GLU A 133 11.95 25.78 -34.86
CA GLU A 133 10.90 26.78 -35.05
C GLU A 133 10.79 27.74 -33.88
N GLU A 134 10.50 29.03 -34.19
CA GLU A 134 10.26 30.05 -33.16
C GLU A 134 9.00 29.70 -32.33
N VAL A 135 9.08 29.99 -31.03
CA VAL A 135 7.98 29.79 -30.08
C VAL A 135 7.05 31.01 -30.17
N PRO A 136 5.76 30.84 -30.45
CA PRO A 136 4.80 31.94 -30.45
C PRO A 136 4.67 32.55 -29.06
N ASP A 137 4.52 33.90 -29.01
CA ASP A 137 4.23 34.58 -27.75
C ASP A 137 2.83 34.15 -27.25
N VAL A 138 2.78 33.59 -26.06
CA VAL A 138 1.51 33.09 -25.44
C VAL A 138 0.46 34.21 -25.32
N ARG A 139 0.83 35.49 -25.27
CA ARG A 139 -0.07 36.65 -25.19
C ARG A 139 -0.80 36.92 -26.51
N LEU A 140 -0.31 36.41 -27.64
CA LEU A 140 -1.04 36.49 -28.92
C LEU A 140 -2.32 35.69 -28.89
N GLU A 141 -2.31 34.55 -28.19
CA GLU A 141 -3.48 33.65 -28.08
C GLU A 141 -4.26 33.91 -26.75
N ARG A 142 -3.53 34.28 -25.69
CA ARG A 142 -4.13 34.61 -24.40
C ARG A 142 -3.68 35.97 -23.85
N PRO A 143 -4.29 37.07 -24.30
CA PRO A 143 -3.92 38.45 -23.90
C PRO A 143 -4.01 38.72 -22.38
N ALA A 144 -4.80 37.91 -21.64
CA ALA A 144 -4.95 38.05 -20.19
C ALA A 144 -3.76 37.45 -19.39
N THR A 145 -2.74 36.89 -20.06
CA THR A 145 -1.56 36.34 -19.38
C THR A 145 -0.70 37.48 -18.83
N PRO A 146 -0.34 37.49 -17.53
CA PRO A 146 0.54 38.47 -16.94
C PRO A 146 1.90 38.52 -17.65
N ASP A 147 2.47 39.72 -17.90
CA ASP A 147 3.72 39.89 -18.62
C ASP A 147 4.86 39.06 -18.01
N ALA A 148 4.99 39.04 -16.69
CA ALA A 148 6.04 38.27 -16.03
C ALA A 148 5.89 36.76 -16.22
N LEU A 149 4.65 36.22 -16.32
CA LEU A 149 4.41 34.83 -16.65
C LEU A 149 4.72 34.53 -18.12
N ALA A 150 4.31 35.40 -19.03
CA ALA A 150 4.59 35.24 -20.45
C ALA A 150 6.12 35.25 -20.71
N VAL A 151 6.82 36.17 -20.10
CA VAL A 151 8.30 36.25 -20.21
C VAL A 151 8.96 34.99 -19.62
N LEU A 152 8.46 34.49 -18.49
CA LEU A 152 9.00 33.28 -17.87
C LEU A 152 8.83 32.05 -18.78
N ILE A 153 7.63 31.88 -19.38
CA ILE A 153 7.35 30.80 -20.32
C ILE A 153 8.22 30.93 -21.57
N GLN A 154 8.32 32.14 -22.14
CA GLN A 154 9.14 32.37 -23.33
C GLN A 154 10.62 32.04 -23.07
N ARG A 155 11.18 32.49 -21.93
CA ARG A 155 12.55 32.13 -21.53
C ARG A 155 12.74 30.63 -21.28
N ALA A 156 11.76 29.96 -20.67
CA ALA A 156 11.84 28.53 -20.46
C ALA A 156 11.88 27.75 -21.79
N LEU A 157 11.24 28.29 -22.85
CA LEU A 157 11.14 27.68 -24.17
C LEU A 157 12.31 28.10 -25.12
N GLU A 158 13.35 28.80 -24.64
CA GLU A 158 14.54 29.11 -25.42
C GLU A 158 15.22 27.82 -25.93
N LYS A 159 15.73 27.90 -27.18
CA LYS A 159 16.29 26.73 -27.85
C LYS A 159 17.60 26.28 -27.20
N HIS A 160 18.46 27.23 -26.84
CA HIS A 160 19.71 26.95 -26.17
C HIS A 160 19.52 26.86 -24.65
N PRO A 161 19.93 25.76 -23.99
CA PRO A 161 19.82 25.63 -22.55
C PRO A 161 20.43 26.75 -21.72
N ALA A 162 21.44 27.42 -22.27
CA ALA A 162 22.11 28.56 -21.60
C ALA A 162 21.24 29.85 -21.51
N ASP A 163 20.24 29.99 -22.38
CA ASP A 163 19.36 31.17 -22.43
C ASP A 163 18.08 30.97 -21.58
N ARG A 164 17.84 29.76 -21.07
CA ARG A 164 16.73 29.42 -20.18
C ARG A 164 17.00 29.91 -18.74
N PRO A 165 16.00 29.91 -17.85
CA PRO A 165 16.25 29.92 -16.40
C PRO A 165 17.25 28.82 -16.04
N GLN A 166 18.27 29.17 -15.24
CA GLN A 166 19.36 28.23 -14.98
C GLN A 166 19.07 27.25 -13.85
N SER A 167 17.97 27.45 -13.11
CA SER A 167 17.49 26.50 -12.11
C SER A 167 15.98 26.59 -11.96
N ALA A 168 15.39 25.53 -11.43
CA ALA A 168 13.97 25.51 -11.05
C ALA A 168 13.69 26.56 -9.94
N GLN A 169 14.65 26.84 -9.05
CA GLN A 169 14.53 27.87 -8.02
C GLN A 169 14.37 29.27 -8.63
N GLU A 170 15.05 29.57 -9.74
CA GLU A 170 14.89 30.86 -10.48
C GLU A 170 13.45 31.00 -11.00
N MET A 171 12.88 29.94 -11.58
CA MET A 171 11.48 29.92 -12.02
C MET A 171 10.51 30.09 -10.84
N LEU A 172 10.76 29.36 -9.75
CA LEU A 172 9.91 29.37 -8.55
C LEU A 172 9.84 30.78 -7.92
N ALA A 173 10.96 31.51 -7.92
CA ALA A 173 11.01 32.90 -7.41
C ALA A 173 10.05 33.81 -8.20
N VAL A 174 10.02 33.69 -9.53
CA VAL A 174 9.11 34.47 -10.39
C VAL A 174 7.65 34.06 -10.13
N LEU A 175 7.34 32.76 -10.09
CA LEU A 175 5.98 32.26 -9.85
C LEU A 175 5.44 32.68 -8.49
N ASN A 176 6.28 32.68 -7.45
CA ASN A 176 5.91 33.17 -6.11
C ASN A 176 5.61 34.66 -6.10
N SER A 177 6.33 35.49 -6.88
CA SER A 177 6.06 36.92 -7.00
C SER A 177 4.69 37.22 -7.64
N LEU A 178 4.24 36.36 -8.54
CA LEU A 178 2.90 36.44 -9.19
C LEU A 178 1.76 36.01 -8.30
N SER A 179 2.04 35.29 -7.23
CA SER A 179 1.01 34.76 -6.30
C SER A 179 0.69 35.70 -5.14
N GLN A 180 1.40 36.83 -4.97
CA GLN A 180 1.14 37.83 -3.92
C GLN A 180 0.14 38.88 -4.41
N PRO A 181 -0.92 39.25 -3.60
CA PRO A 181 -1.79 40.34 -3.94
C PRO A 181 -1.00 41.66 -3.92
N SER A 182 -1.04 42.38 -5.03
CA SER A 182 -0.35 43.69 -5.19
C SER A 182 -0.94 44.71 -4.23
N VAL A 183 -0.21 45.05 -3.16
CA VAL A 183 -0.44 46.25 -2.37
C VAL A 183 0.43 47.33 -2.95
N LEU A 184 -0.18 48.28 -3.64
CA LEU A 184 0.51 49.47 -4.17
C LEU A 184 1.07 50.32 -3.02
N PRO A 185 2.34 50.75 -3.04
CA PRO A 185 2.83 51.73 -2.09
C PRO A 185 2.53 53.14 -2.59
N VAL A 186 1.75 53.89 -1.83
CA VAL A 186 1.61 55.34 -1.96
C VAL A 186 2.92 55.99 -1.50
N GLN A 187 3.50 56.80 -2.39
CA GLN A 187 4.68 57.63 -2.10
C GLN A 187 4.34 58.72 -1.08
N SER A 188 5.21 58.98 -0.10
CA SER A 188 5.52 60.32 0.36
C SER A 188 6.83 60.37 1.15
N VAL A 189 7.86 60.98 0.53
CA VAL A 189 8.56 62.20 0.88
C VAL A 189 9.40 62.24 2.17
N ARG A 190 10.70 62.25 1.93
CA ARG A 190 11.85 63.01 2.51
C ARG A 190 11.81 63.46 3.98
N ALA A 191 12.98 63.18 4.55
CA ALA A 191 13.75 63.98 5.53
C ALA A 191 13.69 63.53 7.00
N ARG A 192 14.74 62.87 7.46
CA ARG A 192 15.67 63.42 8.45
C ARG A 192 16.86 62.49 8.73
N ARG A 193 17.98 62.89 8.23
CA ARG A 193 19.27 62.37 8.72
C ARG A 193 19.57 62.95 10.11
N ARG A 194 20.32 62.15 10.88
CA ARG A 194 21.13 62.47 12.07
C ARG A 194 20.44 62.39 13.42
N ARG A 195 20.92 61.40 14.10
CA ARG A 195 21.08 61.16 15.55
C ARG A 195 20.46 59.81 15.93
N VAL A 196 21.21 58.80 15.87
CA VAL A 196 21.29 57.65 16.78
C VAL A 196 22.41 56.70 16.26
N ALA A 197 23.64 57.06 16.58
CA ALA A 197 24.82 56.23 16.25
C ALA A 197 25.48 55.62 17.51
N LEU A 198 24.79 55.60 18.64
CA LEU A 198 25.34 55.06 19.90
C LEU A 198 24.45 54.07 20.66
N SER A 199 23.25 53.78 20.16
CA SER A 199 22.38 52.73 20.73
C SER A 199 22.36 51.45 19.91
N ALA A 200 23.01 51.37 18.75
CA ALA A 200 23.02 50.21 17.88
C ALA A 200 23.97 49.05 18.32
N ILE A 201 25.01 49.39 19.12
CA ILE A 201 26.00 48.36 19.54
C ILE A 201 25.50 47.51 20.69
N GLY A 202 24.67 48.05 21.60
CA GLY A 202 24.04 47.27 22.69
C GLY A 202 22.94 46.31 22.22
N VAL A 203 22.13 46.76 21.27
CA VAL A 203 21.05 45.93 20.71
C VAL A 203 21.57 44.81 19.80
N ALA A 204 22.64 45.07 19.04
CA ALA A 204 23.30 44.07 18.21
C ALA A 204 23.95 42.96 19.07
N GLY A 205 24.56 43.33 20.20
CA GLY A 205 25.14 42.34 21.13
C GLY A 205 24.08 41.42 21.77
N VAL A 206 22.95 41.99 22.20
CA VAL A 206 21.83 41.20 22.73
C VAL A 206 21.18 40.37 21.65
N LEU A 207 21.01 40.87 20.42
CA LEU A 207 20.48 40.13 19.31
C LEU A 207 21.39 38.96 18.90
N VAL A 208 22.70 39.14 18.90
CA VAL A 208 23.67 38.05 18.63
C VAL A 208 23.63 36.99 19.73
N VAL A 209 23.49 37.36 21.00
CA VAL A 209 23.35 36.42 22.10
C VAL A 209 22.01 35.69 22.05
N VAL A 210 20.89 36.36 21.73
CA VAL A 210 19.57 35.75 21.55
C VAL A 210 19.54 34.85 20.32
N VAL A 211 20.14 35.29 19.21
CA VAL A 211 20.25 34.46 17.99
C VAL A 211 21.20 33.28 18.20
N ALA A 212 22.32 33.45 18.90
CA ALA A 212 23.24 32.38 19.24
C ALA A 212 22.58 31.38 20.24
N SER A 213 21.83 31.88 21.24
CA SER A 213 21.06 31.05 22.13
C SER A 213 19.91 30.34 21.42
N ALA A 214 19.21 30.99 20.50
CA ALA A 214 18.20 30.40 19.64
C ALA A 214 18.81 29.34 18.71
N ILE A 215 19.99 29.59 18.11
CA ILE A 215 20.69 28.62 17.27
C ILE A 215 21.19 27.41 18.09
N ILE A 216 21.62 27.62 19.33
CA ILE A 216 22.01 26.53 20.23
C ILE A 216 20.77 25.74 20.69
N TRP A 217 19.64 26.42 20.96
CA TRP A 217 18.36 25.76 21.32
C TRP A 217 17.68 25.07 20.13
N THR A 218 17.89 25.56 18.88
CA THR A 218 17.33 24.89 17.69
C THR A 218 18.22 23.76 17.17
N ARG A 219 19.44 23.58 17.69
CA ARG A 219 20.30 22.46 17.28
C ARG A 219 19.95 21.13 17.97
N ASP A 220 19.17 21.15 19.03
CA ASP A 220 18.75 19.94 19.78
C ASP A 220 17.24 19.63 19.66
N THR A 221 16.48 20.37 18.86
CA THR A 221 15.11 19.94 18.52
C THR A 221 15.17 19.06 17.26
N PRO A 222 14.78 17.78 17.39
CA PRO A 222 14.65 16.95 16.20
C PRO A 222 13.66 17.60 15.23
N PRO A 223 13.88 17.54 13.90
CA PRO A 223 12.99 18.13 12.93
C PRO A 223 11.59 17.56 13.12
N VAL A 224 10.62 18.45 13.36
CA VAL A 224 9.21 18.07 13.53
C VAL A 224 8.77 17.34 12.24
N PRO A 225 8.24 16.12 12.34
CA PRO A 225 7.77 15.38 11.17
C PRO A 225 6.70 16.18 10.42
N ARG A 226 6.72 16.11 9.11
CA ARG A 226 5.73 16.73 8.23
C ARG A 226 4.33 16.28 8.63
N GLY A 227 3.61 17.03 9.44
CA GLY A 227 2.16 17.01 9.62
C GLY A 227 1.44 15.70 9.96
N GLY A 228 2.12 14.61 10.34
CA GLY A 228 1.54 13.30 10.67
C GLY A 228 2.32 12.63 11.82
N LEU A 229 1.77 11.53 12.36
CA LEU A 229 2.47 10.70 13.34
C LEU A 229 3.74 10.12 12.71
N PRO A 230 4.87 10.02 13.48
CA PRO A 230 6.09 9.34 13.00
C PRO A 230 5.76 7.91 12.53
N ARG A 231 6.29 7.51 11.39
CA ARG A 231 6.13 6.16 10.82
C ARG A 231 7.39 5.34 11.11
N LEU A 232 7.21 4.18 11.70
CA LEU A 232 8.28 3.29 12.10
C LEU A 232 8.06 1.88 11.55
N ALA A 233 9.12 1.22 11.09
CA ALA A 233 9.11 -0.23 10.90
C ALA A 233 10.18 -0.88 11.79
N VAL A 234 9.82 -2.00 12.42
CA VAL A 234 10.76 -2.86 13.13
C VAL A 234 11.23 -3.95 12.15
N LEU A 235 12.47 -3.86 11.71
CA LEU A 235 13.07 -4.88 10.85
C LEU A 235 13.28 -6.19 11.64
N PRO A 236 13.34 -7.35 10.95
CA PRO A 236 13.75 -8.59 11.59
C PRO A 236 15.08 -8.39 12.31
N LEU A 237 15.10 -8.58 13.61
CA LEU A 237 16.33 -8.50 14.37
C LEU A 237 17.26 -9.67 13.97
N GLU A 238 18.56 -9.44 13.93
CA GLU A 238 19.54 -10.43 13.60
C GLU A 238 19.70 -11.45 14.72
N ASN A 239 19.81 -12.71 14.36
CA ASN A 239 20.10 -13.77 15.32
C ASN A 239 21.62 -13.85 15.59
N GLY A 240 22.05 -13.25 16.69
CA GLY A 240 23.44 -13.33 17.17
C GLY A 240 23.76 -14.62 17.94
N GLY A 241 22.82 -15.57 18.05
CA GLY A 241 22.93 -16.84 18.72
C GLY A 241 22.94 -18.05 17.78
N ARG A 242 22.41 -19.19 18.24
CA ARG A 242 22.31 -20.43 17.46
C ARG A 242 21.19 -20.34 16.44
N LEU A 243 21.29 -21.02 15.29
CA LEU A 243 20.25 -21.07 14.28
C LEU A 243 18.91 -21.59 14.81
N GLU A 244 18.95 -22.53 15.76
CA GLU A 244 17.76 -23.07 16.40
C GLU A 244 16.97 -22.03 17.23
N ASP A 245 17.57 -20.89 17.57
CA ASP A 245 16.98 -19.81 18.35
C ASP A 245 16.34 -18.70 17.48
N ALA A 246 16.35 -18.86 16.15
CA ALA A 246 15.79 -17.88 15.20
C ALA A 246 14.30 -17.55 15.49
N TYR A 247 13.51 -18.54 15.95
CA TYR A 247 12.11 -18.33 16.34
C TYR A 247 11.98 -17.38 17.54
N PHE A 248 12.91 -17.42 18.49
CA PHE A 248 12.92 -16.56 19.67
C PHE A 248 13.21 -15.10 19.26
N VAL A 249 14.19 -14.91 18.36
CA VAL A 249 14.52 -13.59 17.81
C VAL A 249 13.33 -13.01 17.04
N ASP A 250 12.64 -13.85 16.26
CA ASP A 250 11.40 -13.48 15.59
C ASP A 250 10.29 -13.08 16.56
N GLY A 251 10.16 -13.81 17.67
CA GLY A 251 9.18 -13.49 18.70
C GLY A 251 9.51 -12.19 19.45
N MET A 252 10.78 -11.92 19.69
CA MET A 252 11.23 -10.65 20.25
C MET A 252 10.90 -9.49 19.32
N THR A 253 11.18 -9.63 18.02
CA THR A 253 10.80 -8.65 16.98
C THR A 253 9.29 -8.40 16.99
N GLU A 254 8.47 -9.47 17.02
CA GLU A 254 7.01 -9.37 17.05
C GLU A 254 6.52 -8.67 18.33
N ALA A 255 7.07 -9.02 19.48
CA ALA A 255 6.65 -8.44 20.74
C ALA A 255 6.98 -6.94 20.83
N ILE A 256 8.16 -6.53 20.37
CA ILE A 256 8.55 -5.11 20.31
C ILE A 256 7.64 -4.37 19.31
N THR A 257 7.41 -4.94 18.12
CA THR A 257 6.51 -4.34 17.13
C THR A 257 5.11 -4.13 17.68
N THR A 258 4.53 -5.14 18.36
CA THR A 258 3.19 -5.06 18.95
C THR A 258 3.11 -4.00 20.05
N ARG A 259 4.13 -3.89 20.91
CA ARG A 259 4.17 -2.88 21.97
C ARG A 259 4.26 -1.47 21.37
N LEU A 260 5.09 -1.26 20.36
CA LEU A 260 5.19 0.01 19.65
C LEU A 260 3.89 0.37 18.92
N ALA A 261 3.22 -0.60 18.30
CA ALA A 261 1.94 -0.39 17.61
C ALA A 261 0.78 -0.05 18.57
N SER A 262 0.93 -0.31 19.89
CA SER A 262 -0.06 0.10 20.89
C SER A 262 0.04 1.57 21.31
N LEU A 263 1.03 2.32 20.80
CA LEU A 263 1.27 3.71 21.12
C LEU A 263 0.52 4.62 20.15
N SER A 264 -0.38 5.45 20.65
CA SER A 264 -1.24 6.34 19.84
C SER A 264 -0.47 7.46 19.12
N GLY A 265 0.74 7.78 19.59
CA GLY A 265 1.62 8.81 19.01
C GLY A 265 2.56 8.30 17.91
N LEU A 266 2.45 7.04 17.49
CA LEU A 266 3.34 6.39 16.53
C LEU A 266 2.54 5.54 15.55
N ARG A 267 2.89 5.55 14.27
CA ARG A 267 2.36 4.62 13.28
C ARG A 267 3.39 3.54 12.97
N VAL A 268 3.07 2.30 13.28
CA VAL A 268 3.99 1.18 13.11
C VAL A 268 3.58 0.32 11.93
N ILE A 269 4.53 0.12 11.00
CA ILE A 269 4.34 -0.81 9.87
C ILE A 269 4.32 -2.23 10.39
N GLY A 270 3.36 -3.00 9.93
CA GLY A 270 3.16 -4.35 10.37
C GLY A 270 4.32 -5.29 9.97
N ARG A 271 4.47 -6.31 10.78
CA ARG A 271 5.61 -7.23 10.71
C ARG A 271 5.75 -7.97 9.39
N GLN A 272 4.63 -8.31 8.70
CA GLN A 272 4.71 -9.09 7.46
C GLN A 272 5.44 -8.34 6.36
N SER A 273 5.28 -7.01 6.31
CA SER A 273 5.99 -6.16 5.38
C SER A 273 7.48 -6.04 5.74
N ALA A 274 7.80 -5.84 7.02
CA ALA A 274 9.19 -5.73 7.49
C ALA A 274 9.97 -7.05 7.33
N ARG A 275 9.31 -8.20 7.55
CA ARG A 275 9.93 -9.53 7.46
C ARG A 275 10.54 -9.84 6.09
N ARG A 276 10.08 -9.19 5.03
CA ARG A 276 10.59 -9.39 3.67
C ARG A 276 12.02 -8.87 3.47
N TYR A 277 12.51 -8.10 4.42
CA TYR A 277 13.87 -7.54 4.42
C TYR A 277 14.85 -8.34 5.28
N ARG A 278 14.46 -9.56 5.69
CA ARG A 278 15.42 -10.51 6.27
C ARG A 278 16.43 -10.90 5.19
N ASP A 279 17.70 -10.89 5.55
CA ASP A 279 18.81 -11.31 4.66
C ASP A 279 18.82 -10.53 3.32
N THR A 280 18.49 -9.24 3.34
CA THR A 280 18.47 -8.36 2.17
C THR A 280 19.77 -7.56 2.06
N ASP A 281 20.25 -7.36 0.83
CA ASP A 281 21.40 -6.48 0.53
C ASP A 281 21.00 -5.00 0.36
N LYS A 282 19.71 -4.65 0.55
CA LYS A 282 19.22 -3.28 0.41
C LYS A 282 19.71 -2.40 1.55
N SER A 283 20.02 -1.12 1.24
CA SER A 283 20.32 -0.12 2.25
C SER A 283 19.10 0.20 3.10
N LEU A 284 19.31 0.72 4.33
CA LEU A 284 18.23 1.12 5.22
C LEU A 284 17.36 2.21 4.58
N ARG A 285 17.95 3.11 3.80
CA ARG A 285 17.23 4.14 3.03
C ARG A 285 16.30 3.51 1.99
N GLN A 286 16.75 2.53 1.24
CA GLN A 286 15.92 1.80 0.28
C GLN A 286 14.77 1.07 0.97
N ILE A 287 15.04 0.38 2.07
CA ILE A 287 14.03 -0.31 2.88
C ILE A 287 12.99 0.68 3.41
N GLY A 288 13.45 1.78 4.00
CA GLY A 288 12.56 2.81 4.53
C GLY A 288 11.69 3.46 3.48
N SER A 289 12.25 3.73 2.29
CA SER A 289 11.48 4.24 1.15
C SER A 289 10.43 3.24 0.66
N GLU A 290 10.76 1.95 0.57
CA GLU A 290 9.83 0.90 0.13
C GLU A 290 8.72 0.61 1.16
N LEU A 291 9.00 0.81 2.44
CA LEU A 291 8.03 0.69 3.54
C LEU A 291 7.30 2.01 3.82
N GLU A 292 7.72 3.10 3.18
CA GLU A 292 7.20 4.46 3.38
C GLU A 292 7.25 4.89 4.85
N VAL A 293 8.40 4.70 5.52
CA VAL A 293 8.61 5.02 6.93
C VAL A 293 9.69 6.08 7.14
N ASP A 294 9.58 6.82 8.25
CA ASP A 294 10.55 7.83 8.66
C ASP A 294 11.71 7.22 9.43
N TYR A 295 11.45 6.10 10.15
CA TYR A 295 12.40 5.45 11.03
C TYR A 295 12.38 3.93 10.86
N LEU A 296 13.54 3.32 11.06
CA LEU A 296 13.72 1.87 11.13
C LEU A 296 14.31 1.49 12.48
N LEU A 297 13.69 0.54 13.18
CA LEU A 297 14.30 -0.13 14.31
C LEU A 297 14.91 -1.43 13.81
N THR A 298 16.21 -1.54 13.91
CA THR A 298 17.02 -2.73 13.58
C THR A 298 17.84 -3.17 14.78
N GLY A 299 18.66 -4.19 14.64
CA GLY A 299 19.56 -4.65 15.69
C GLY A 299 19.70 -6.15 15.75
N SER A 300 20.32 -6.64 16.84
CA SER A 300 20.55 -8.06 17.04
C SER A 300 20.06 -8.54 18.40
N VAL A 301 19.69 -9.82 18.45
CA VAL A 301 19.32 -10.51 19.70
C VAL A 301 20.18 -11.77 19.82
N ARG A 302 20.78 -11.94 20.98
CA ARG A 302 21.54 -13.14 21.33
C ARG A 302 20.98 -13.77 22.59
N TRP A 303 20.63 -15.04 22.50
CA TRP A 303 20.23 -15.83 23.65
C TRP A 303 21.38 -16.77 24.05
N ASP A 304 21.95 -16.59 25.24
CA ASP A 304 23.03 -17.40 25.76
C ASP A 304 22.48 -18.46 26.73
N LYS A 305 22.62 -19.72 26.32
CA LYS A 305 22.23 -20.94 27.06
C LYS A 305 23.44 -21.74 27.54
N SER A 306 24.64 -21.18 27.46
CA SER A 306 25.90 -21.92 27.57
C SER A 306 26.21 -22.44 28.98
N SER A 307 25.51 -21.97 30.04
CA SER A 307 25.71 -22.45 31.40
C SER A 307 24.36 -22.81 32.04
N PRO A 308 24.27 -23.93 32.80
CA PRO A 308 23.10 -24.24 33.60
C PRO A 308 22.77 -23.09 34.56
N GLY A 309 21.64 -22.42 34.35
CA GLY A 309 21.21 -21.26 35.16
C GLY A 309 21.53 -19.87 34.56
N SER A 310 22.31 -19.76 33.47
CA SER A 310 22.56 -18.47 32.79
C SER A 310 21.76 -18.35 31.50
N ASN A 311 20.44 -18.28 31.61
CA ASN A 311 19.58 -17.90 30.50
C ASN A 311 19.63 -16.36 30.30
N ARG A 312 20.65 -15.85 29.62
CA ARG A 312 20.81 -14.41 29.36
C ARG A 312 20.40 -14.06 27.95
N VAL A 313 19.69 -12.96 27.83
CA VAL A 313 19.32 -12.38 26.54
C VAL A 313 19.99 -11.02 26.40
N SER A 314 20.78 -10.86 25.34
CA SER A 314 21.38 -9.58 24.95
C SER A 314 20.64 -9.03 23.74
N VAL A 315 20.15 -7.80 23.83
CA VAL A 315 19.49 -7.07 22.74
C VAL A 315 20.29 -5.81 22.45
N ARG A 316 20.66 -5.64 21.18
CA ARG A 316 21.37 -4.45 20.69
C ARG A 316 20.53 -3.75 19.63
N PRO A 317 19.56 -2.94 20.04
CA PRO A 317 18.69 -2.22 19.13
C PRO A 317 19.41 -1.01 18.53
N ALA A 318 19.02 -0.60 17.34
CA ALA A 318 19.43 0.64 16.71
C ALA A 318 18.23 1.29 16.02
N LEU A 319 17.83 2.46 16.47
CA LEU A 319 16.81 3.29 15.83
C LEU A 319 17.49 4.22 14.84
N VAL A 320 17.17 4.07 13.56
CA VAL A 320 17.81 4.78 12.46
C VAL A 320 16.78 5.65 11.74
N ARG A 321 17.12 6.92 11.49
CA ARG A 321 16.34 7.81 10.64
C ARG A 321 16.61 7.48 9.18
N VAL A 322 15.56 7.27 8.39
CA VAL A 322 15.67 6.82 6.99
C VAL A 322 16.31 7.88 6.09
N SER A 323 16.00 9.16 6.32
CA SER A 323 16.41 10.26 5.44
C SER A 323 17.93 10.44 5.31
N ASP A 324 18.65 10.21 6.39
CA ASP A 324 20.11 10.43 6.48
C ASP A 324 20.88 9.21 7.01
N GLU A 325 20.17 8.10 7.27
CA GLU A 325 20.70 6.87 7.87
C GLU A 325 21.40 7.09 9.22
N THR A 326 21.06 8.19 9.92
CA THR A 326 21.64 8.51 11.21
C THR A 326 21.00 7.64 12.31
N GLN A 327 21.82 7.00 13.11
CA GLN A 327 21.35 6.32 14.31
C GLN A 327 20.91 7.36 15.36
N VAL A 328 19.62 7.40 15.65
CA VAL A 328 18.98 8.32 16.60
C VAL A 328 19.14 7.82 18.03
N TRP A 329 19.09 6.49 18.18
CA TRP A 329 19.23 5.82 19.47
C TRP A 329 19.72 4.38 19.28
N GLY A 330 20.42 3.83 20.30
CA GLY A 330 20.88 2.45 20.31
C GLY A 330 21.68 2.15 21.55
N GLU A 331 21.03 1.68 22.59
CA GLU A 331 21.64 1.25 23.84
C GLU A 331 21.58 -0.29 23.94
N PRO A 332 22.68 -0.97 24.28
CA PRO A 332 22.65 -2.40 24.49
C PRO A 332 21.98 -2.75 25.82
N TYR A 333 21.23 -3.84 25.84
CA TYR A 333 20.55 -4.38 27.01
C TYR A 333 20.92 -5.84 27.23
N ASP A 334 21.31 -6.18 28.45
CA ASP A 334 21.58 -7.53 28.90
C ASP A 334 20.66 -7.87 30.07
N ALA A 335 19.81 -8.88 29.88
CA ALA A 335 18.85 -9.32 30.90
C ALA A 335 18.87 -10.84 31.08
N VAL A 336 18.36 -11.34 32.18
CA VAL A 336 18.03 -12.76 32.30
C VAL A 336 16.72 -13.03 31.57
N LEU A 337 16.52 -14.27 31.12
CA LEU A 337 15.32 -14.60 30.32
C LEU A 337 14.00 -14.34 31.08
N SER A 338 14.00 -14.43 32.42
CA SER A 338 12.85 -14.09 33.26
C SER A 338 12.34 -12.66 33.01
N ASP A 339 13.23 -11.76 32.66
CA ASP A 339 12.94 -10.33 32.51
C ASP A 339 12.70 -9.93 31.04
N VAL A 340 12.48 -10.94 30.18
CA VAL A 340 12.31 -10.72 28.72
C VAL A 340 11.14 -9.78 28.40
N PHE A 341 10.07 -9.82 29.19
CA PHE A 341 8.91 -8.94 28.99
C PHE A 341 9.20 -7.51 29.39
N GLU A 342 9.96 -7.32 30.49
CA GLU A 342 10.43 -6.02 30.92
C GLU A 342 11.37 -5.41 29.86
N LEU A 343 12.30 -6.21 29.33
CA LEU A 343 13.21 -5.79 28.28
C LEU A 343 12.48 -5.31 27.01
N GLN A 344 11.43 -6.02 26.59
CA GLN A 344 10.59 -5.59 25.45
C GLN A 344 9.89 -4.26 25.72
N GLY A 345 9.41 -4.05 26.95
CA GLY A 345 8.79 -2.80 27.40
C GLY A 345 9.80 -1.64 27.40
N ILE A 346 10.98 -1.86 27.95
CA ILE A 346 12.07 -0.87 28.00
C ILE A 346 12.46 -0.43 26.58
N VAL A 347 12.68 -1.37 25.66
CA VAL A 347 13.03 -1.04 24.25
C VAL A 347 11.94 -0.17 23.61
N ALA A 348 10.65 -0.53 23.79
CA ALA A 348 9.56 0.23 23.22
C ALA A 348 9.42 1.63 23.83
N GLU A 349 9.60 1.77 25.16
CA GLU A 349 9.59 3.06 25.86
C GLU A 349 10.73 3.97 25.42
N ARG A 350 11.93 3.41 25.25
CA ARG A 350 13.10 4.16 24.79
C ARG A 350 12.95 4.63 23.34
N VAL A 351 12.39 3.79 22.45
CA VAL A 351 12.04 4.20 21.09
C VAL A 351 11.02 5.33 21.09
N ALA A 352 9.96 5.24 21.90
CA ALA A 352 8.97 6.31 22.05
C ALA A 352 9.62 7.61 22.52
N THR A 353 10.50 7.54 23.53
CA THR A 353 11.25 8.69 24.04
C THR A 353 12.15 9.31 22.97
N ALA A 354 12.90 8.49 22.22
CA ALA A 354 13.78 8.94 21.16
C ALA A 354 13.02 9.63 19.99
N LEU A 355 11.76 9.24 19.78
CA LEU A 355 10.87 9.85 18.82
C LEU A 355 10.01 11.00 19.38
N ALA A 356 10.26 11.42 20.62
CA ALA A 356 9.49 12.44 21.34
C ALA A 356 7.98 12.12 21.43
N VAL A 357 7.61 10.85 21.45
CA VAL A 357 6.23 10.38 21.63
C VAL A 357 5.86 10.42 23.12
N ALA A 358 4.86 11.23 23.45
CA ALA A 358 4.37 11.32 24.83
C ALA A 358 3.49 10.12 25.18
N LEU A 359 3.90 9.31 26.13
CA LEU A 359 3.15 8.14 26.61
C LEU A 359 2.09 8.54 27.62
N VAL A 360 0.83 8.13 27.38
CA VAL A 360 -0.23 8.23 28.37
C VAL A 360 -0.14 7.08 29.40
N GLN A 361 -0.78 7.23 30.56
CA GLN A 361 -0.69 6.25 31.65
C GLN A 361 -1.06 4.83 31.22
N ARG A 362 -2.14 4.69 30.44
CA ARG A 362 -2.59 3.38 29.90
C ARG A 362 -1.54 2.71 29.00
N GLU A 363 -0.82 3.48 28.19
CA GLU A 363 0.24 2.96 27.32
C GLU A 363 1.43 2.45 28.12
N ARG A 364 1.81 3.15 29.19
CA ARG A 364 2.83 2.68 30.13
C ARG A 364 2.45 1.35 30.78
N GLU A 365 1.19 1.19 31.17
CA GLU A 365 0.66 -0.06 31.72
C GLU A 365 0.73 -1.20 30.69
N VAL A 366 0.41 -0.93 29.40
CA VAL A 366 0.52 -1.91 28.32
C VAL A 366 1.99 -2.29 28.07
N LEU A 367 2.90 -1.31 28.10
CA LEU A 367 4.34 -1.58 27.92
C LEU A 367 4.90 -2.42 29.08
N ALA A 368 4.44 -2.20 30.30
CA ALA A 368 4.86 -2.95 31.50
C ALA A 368 4.16 -4.31 31.65
N ALA A 369 3.13 -4.61 30.85
CA ALA A 369 2.34 -5.82 31.02
C ALA A 369 3.13 -7.10 30.70
N HIS A 370 2.95 -8.10 31.56
CA HIS A 370 3.48 -9.46 31.40
C HIS A 370 2.34 -10.38 30.96
N PRO A 371 2.30 -10.79 29.69
CA PRO A 371 1.17 -11.57 29.15
C PRO A 371 1.11 -13.01 29.71
N THR A 372 2.17 -13.50 30.31
CA THR A 372 2.28 -14.77 31.05
C THR A 372 3.47 -14.70 32.01
N THR A 373 3.42 -15.44 33.11
CA THR A 373 4.56 -15.63 34.01
C THR A 373 5.37 -16.88 33.66
N SER A 374 4.86 -17.72 32.75
CA SER A 374 5.50 -18.98 32.34
C SER A 374 6.37 -18.75 31.10
N LEU A 375 7.68 -18.79 31.27
CA LEU A 375 8.63 -18.75 30.16
C LEU A 375 8.46 -19.91 29.18
N VAL A 376 8.04 -21.08 29.66
CA VAL A 376 7.74 -22.26 28.84
C VAL A 376 6.52 -21.97 27.94
N ALA A 377 5.48 -21.36 28.51
CA ALA A 377 4.30 -20.97 27.74
C ALA A 377 4.66 -19.91 26.69
N TYR A 378 5.48 -18.95 27.04
CA TYR A 378 5.97 -17.94 26.12
C TYR A 378 6.78 -18.53 24.97
N ASP A 379 7.73 -19.43 25.26
CA ASP A 379 8.55 -20.09 24.23
C ASP A 379 7.66 -20.84 23.22
N HIS A 380 6.71 -21.64 23.70
CA HIS A 380 5.77 -22.34 22.83
C HIS A 380 4.88 -21.39 22.04
N TYR A 381 4.39 -20.29 22.64
CA TYR A 381 3.60 -19.28 21.95
C TYR A 381 4.38 -18.67 20.78
N VAL A 382 5.65 -18.29 21.00
CA VAL A 382 6.51 -17.69 19.99
C VAL A 382 6.77 -18.68 18.83
N ARG A 383 7.01 -19.95 19.13
CA ARG A 383 7.11 -21.01 18.10
C ARG A 383 5.83 -21.14 17.30
N GLY A 384 4.69 -21.10 17.97
CA GLY A 384 3.37 -21.12 17.33
C GLY A 384 3.16 -19.95 16.37
N ARG A 385 3.51 -18.73 16.80
CA ARG A 385 3.44 -17.52 15.94
C ARG A 385 4.38 -17.61 14.75
N PHE A 386 5.62 -18.04 14.97
CA PHE A 386 6.59 -18.25 13.89
C PHE A 386 6.06 -19.22 12.82
N SER A 387 5.54 -20.37 13.25
CA SER A 387 4.99 -21.39 12.36
C SER A 387 3.73 -20.91 11.63
N LEU A 388 2.81 -20.24 12.33
CA LEU A 388 1.56 -19.73 11.74
C LEU A 388 1.85 -18.72 10.61
N ASN A 389 2.89 -17.89 10.76
CA ASN A 389 3.27 -16.87 9.80
C ASN A 389 3.84 -17.44 8.48
N GLN A 390 4.24 -18.71 8.43
CA GLN A 390 4.72 -19.36 7.19
C GLN A 390 3.58 -19.73 6.23
N ARG A 391 2.33 -19.82 6.72
CA ARG A 391 1.11 -20.02 5.92
C ARG A 391 1.16 -21.23 4.99
N THR A 392 1.63 -22.39 5.49
CA THR A 392 1.54 -23.68 4.82
C THR A 392 0.71 -24.65 5.68
N ALA A 393 0.13 -25.71 5.08
CA ALA A 393 -0.62 -26.72 5.83
C ALA A 393 0.20 -27.31 6.99
N LYS A 394 1.46 -27.66 6.72
CA LYS A 394 2.39 -28.22 7.71
C LYS A 394 2.70 -27.23 8.83
N SER A 395 3.01 -25.97 8.47
CA SER A 395 3.37 -24.95 9.46
C SER A 395 2.17 -24.55 10.34
N ILE A 396 0.95 -24.52 9.79
CA ILE A 396 -0.26 -24.25 10.57
C ILE A 396 -0.53 -25.40 11.57
N ALA A 397 -0.35 -26.65 11.17
CA ALA A 397 -0.46 -27.79 12.08
C ALA A 397 0.56 -27.71 13.23
N SER A 398 1.82 -27.37 12.92
CA SER A 398 2.87 -27.14 13.94
C SER A 398 2.55 -25.94 14.85
N ALA A 399 1.91 -24.89 14.30
CA ALA A 399 1.47 -23.75 15.09
C ALA A 399 0.38 -24.15 16.11
N ILE A 400 -0.60 -24.94 15.70
CA ILE A 400 -1.66 -25.46 16.56
C ILE A 400 -1.04 -26.23 17.73
N GLU A 401 -0.15 -27.17 17.43
CA GLU A 401 0.53 -27.95 18.48
C GLU A 401 1.29 -27.05 19.46
N SER A 402 2.03 -26.06 18.96
CA SER A 402 2.78 -25.15 19.78
C SER A 402 1.88 -24.29 20.67
N PHE A 403 0.77 -23.76 20.16
CA PHE A 403 -0.20 -23.02 20.98
C PHE A 403 -0.88 -23.91 22.02
N GLU A 404 -1.19 -25.15 21.71
CA GLU A 404 -1.71 -26.10 22.70
C GLU A 404 -0.69 -26.41 23.79
N GLN A 405 0.61 -26.50 23.47
CA GLN A 405 1.67 -26.65 24.45
C GLN A 405 1.80 -25.39 25.33
N ALA A 406 1.68 -24.19 24.75
CA ALA A 406 1.66 -22.94 25.50
C ALA A 406 0.50 -22.91 26.52
N ILE A 407 -0.69 -23.32 26.10
CA ILE A 407 -1.88 -23.39 26.94
C ILE A 407 -1.74 -24.46 28.05
N ARG A 408 -1.09 -25.59 27.79
CA ARG A 408 -0.80 -26.60 28.82
C ARG A 408 0.19 -26.08 29.87
N ALA A 409 1.15 -25.24 29.46
CA ALA A 409 2.14 -24.64 30.36
C ALA A 409 1.58 -23.46 31.16
N ASP A 410 0.60 -22.73 30.60
CA ASP A 410 -0.15 -21.67 31.28
C ASP A 410 -1.55 -21.55 30.70
N SER A 411 -2.53 -22.08 31.40
CA SER A 411 -3.95 -22.07 31.00
C SER A 411 -4.61 -20.68 31.07
N THR A 412 -3.93 -19.69 31.61
CA THR A 412 -4.38 -18.29 31.69
C THR A 412 -3.76 -17.40 30.59
N TYR A 413 -2.95 -17.97 29.72
CA TYR A 413 -2.28 -17.23 28.66
C TYR A 413 -3.23 -16.91 27.48
N ALA A 414 -3.97 -15.80 27.57
CA ALA A 414 -4.97 -15.37 26.58
C ALA A 414 -4.45 -15.32 25.14
N ARG A 415 -3.21 -14.82 24.94
CA ARG A 415 -2.61 -14.72 23.60
C ARG A 415 -2.38 -16.07 22.94
N ALA A 416 -2.10 -17.12 23.70
CA ALA A 416 -1.98 -18.49 23.17
C ALA A 416 -3.31 -19.01 22.63
N TYR A 417 -4.41 -18.77 23.33
CA TYR A 417 -5.75 -19.06 22.83
C TYR A 417 -6.11 -18.24 21.61
N GLY A 418 -5.75 -16.94 21.57
CA GLY A 418 -5.95 -16.09 20.40
C GLY A 418 -5.20 -16.61 19.16
N GLY A 419 -3.95 -17.03 19.33
CA GLY A 419 -3.15 -17.66 18.27
C GLY A 419 -3.72 -18.98 17.80
N LEU A 420 -4.19 -19.82 18.73
CA LEU A 420 -4.88 -21.09 18.43
C LEU A 420 -6.17 -20.86 17.63
N ALA A 421 -6.95 -19.84 18.00
CA ALA A 421 -8.17 -19.47 17.29
C ALA A 421 -7.86 -19.02 15.85
N GLU A 422 -6.87 -18.18 15.65
CA GLU A 422 -6.43 -17.76 14.31
C GLU A 422 -5.95 -18.96 13.48
N ALA A 423 -5.14 -19.84 14.08
CA ALA A 423 -4.61 -21.01 13.40
C ALA A 423 -5.73 -21.96 12.92
N TYR A 424 -6.70 -22.27 13.76
CA TYR A 424 -7.86 -23.06 13.36
C TYR A 424 -8.75 -22.36 12.33
N TRP A 425 -8.90 -21.04 12.43
CA TRP A 425 -9.71 -20.28 11.47
C TRP A 425 -9.11 -20.29 10.07
N VAL A 426 -7.77 -20.15 9.93
CA VAL A 426 -7.10 -20.15 8.62
C VAL A 426 -6.84 -21.56 8.07
N LEU A 427 -6.78 -22.59 8.91
CA LEU A 427 -6.42 -23.96 8.54
C LEU A 427 -7.15 -24.50 7.29
N PRO A 428 -8.49 -24.34 7.14
CA PRO A 428 -9.19 -24.84 5.96
C PRO A 428 -8.80 -24.15 4.65
N SER A 429 -8.19 -22.98 4.70
CA SER A 429 -7.71 -22.27 3.50
C SER A 429 -6.38 -22.81 2.97
N TYR A 430 -5.69 -23.67 3.74
CA TYR A 430 -4.38 -24.22 3.42
C TYR A 430 -4.33 -25.74 3.47
N SER A 431 -5.41 -26.40 3.85
CA SER A 431 -5.48 -27.88 3.98
C SER A 431 -6.89 -28.38 3.72
N ALA A 432 -7.03 -29.69 3.52
CA ALA A 432 -8.33 -30.37 3.39
C ALA A 432 -9.04 -30.59 4.74
N ALA A 433 -8.69 -29.85 5.79
CA ALA A 433 -9.33 -29.98 7.10
C ALA A 433 -10.83 -29.67 7.02
N PRO A 434 -11.69 -30.43 7.76
CA PRO A 434 -13.12 -30.19 7.79
C PRO A 434 -13.43 -28.79 8.33
N VAL A 435 -14.04 -27.94 7.51
CA VAL A 435 -14.32 -26.53 7.83
C VAL A 435 -15.11 -26.41 9.14
N LYS A 436 -16.17 -27.20 9.31
CA LYS A 436 -17.05 -27.18 10.50
C LYS A 436 -16.25 -27.42 11.79
N ALA A 437 -15.48 -28.49 11.84
CA ALA A 437 -14.69 -28.82 13.02
C ALA A 437 -13.62 -27.77 13.32
N ALA A 438 -12.96 -27.21 12.30
CA ALA A 438 -12.00 -26.13 12.45
C ALA A 438 -12.67 -24.86 13.00
N ARG A 439 -13.84 -24.48 12.50
CA ARG A 439 -14.62 -23.32 12.99
C ARG A 439 -15.06 -23.47 14.44
N GLU A 440 -15.53 -24.65 14.83
CA GLU A 440 -15.92 -24.95 16.21
C GLU A 440 -14.72 -24.79 17.18
N ARG A 441 -13.56 -25.34 16.82
CA ARG A 441 -12.32 -25.18 17.61
C ARG A 441 -11.84 -23.74 17.66
N ALA A 442 -11.88 -23.03 16.53
CA ALA A 442 -11.54 -21.61 16.48
C ALA A 442 -12.46 -20.78 17.40
N ALA A 443 -13.78 -21.05 17.39
CA ALA A 443 -14.75 -20.36 18.24
C ALA A 443 -14.50 -20.62 19.73
N ALA A 444 -14.26 -21.87 20.12
CA ALA A 444 -13.95 -22.23 21.50
C ALA A 444 -12.68 -21.50 22.00
N ALA A 445 -11.62 -21.51 21.18
CA ALA A 445 -10.36 -20.83 21.51
C ALA A 445 -10.52 -19.30 21.58
N ALA A 446 -11.23 -18.67 20.61
CA ALA A 446 -11.47 -17.24 20.60
C ALA A 446 -12.29 -16.77 21.81
N ASN A 447 -13.33 -17.53 22.17
CA ASN A 447 -14.14 -17.22 23.35
C ASN A 447 -13.33 -17.33 24.63
N LYS A 448 -12.48 -18.36 24.77
CA LYS A 448 -11.62 -18.52 25.95
C LYS A 448 -10.58 -17.42 26.03
N ALA A 449 -9.98 -17.00 24.88
CA ALA A 449 -9.09 -15.87 24.85
C ALA A 449 -9.74 -14.59 25.39
N LEU A 450 -10.98 -14.31 24.99
CA LEU A 450 -11.72 -13.11 25.39
C LEU A 450 -12.35 -13.20 26.79
N GLU A 451 -12.53 -14.38 27.32
CA GLU A 451 -12.87 -14.60 28.74
C GLU A 451 -11.71 -14.21 29.65
N ILE A 452 -10.48 -14.52 29.23
CA ILE A 452 -9.26 -14.21 30.00
C ILE A 452 -8.84 -12.75 29.78
N ASP A 453 -8.80 -12.31 28.52
CA ASP A 453 -8.42 -10.92 28.12
C ASP A 453 -9.43 -10.33 27.14
N PRO A 454 -10.42 -9.54 27.62
CA PRO A 454 -11.43 -8.91 26.78
C PRO A 454 -10.88 -7.82 25.85
N THR A 455 -9.59 -7.48 25.95
CA THR A 455 -8.95 -6.42 25.14
C THR A 455 -8.15 -6.97 23.96
N LEU A 456 -8.11 -8.28 23.77
CA LEU A 456 -7.31 -8.93 22.73
C LEU A 456 -7.93 -8.72 21.33
N ALA A 457 -7.45 -7.74 20.57
CA ALA A 457 -7.96 -7.34 19.27
C ALA A 457 -8.01 -8.52 18.26
N GLY A 458 -6.96 -9.35 18.19
CA GLY A 458 -6.89 -10.50 17.31
C GLY A 458 -7.99 -11.55 17.58
N ALA A 459 -8.35 -11.76 18.86
CA ALA A 459 -9.43 -12.68 19.22
C ALA A 459 -10.81 -12.10 18.84
N HIS A 460 -11.03 -10.79 18.98
CA HIS A 460 -12.22 -10.12 18.48
C HIS A 460 -12.36 -10.24 16.96
N ALA A 461 -11.27 -10.00 16.20
CA ALA A 461 -11.28 -10.13 14.74
C ALA A 461 -11.59 -11.55 14.28
N THR A 462 -10.96 -12.57 14.90
CA THR A 462 -11.22 -13.97 14.60
C THR A 462 -12.67 -14.36 14.91
N ARG A 463 -13.18 -13.98 16.09
CA ARG A 463 -14.58 -14.25 16.47
C ARG A 463 -15.57 -13.54 15.54
N SER A 464 -15.24 -12.36 15.06
CA SER A 464 -16.07 -11.60 14.10
C SER A 464 -16.16 -12.32 12.75
N SER A 465 -15.04 -12.86 12.28
CA SER A 465 -15.03 -13.69 11.07
C SER A 465 -15.90 -14.94 11.23
N LEU A 466 -15.86 -15.59 12.40
CA LEU A 466 -16.72 -16.74 12.72
C LEU A 466 -18.20 -16.36 12.79
N TYR A 467 -18.53 -15.17 13.33
CA TYR A 467 -19.90 -14.65 13.30
C TYR A 467 -20.37 -14.39 11.87
N ALA A 468 -19.50 -13.85 11.01
CA ALA A 468 -19.80 -13.67 9.59
C ALA A 468 -20.08 -15.01 8.89
N ASP A 469 -19.24 -16.03 9.12
CA ASP A 469 -19.44 -17.37 8.58
C ASP A 469 -20.76 -18.02 9.07
N ALA A 470 -21.22 -17.64 10.26
CA ALA A 470 -22.49 -18.08 10.84
C ALA A 470 -23.72 -17.22 10.46
N GLY A 471 -23.54 -16.20 9.59
CA GLY A 471 -24.61 -15.28 9.20
C GLY A 471 -25.04 -14.29 10.31
N ARG A 472 -24.24 -14.15 11.36
CA ARG A 472 -24.48 -13.25 12.51
C ARG A 472 -23.85 -11.88 12.23
N TRP A 473 -24.41 -11.19 11.24
CA TRP A 473 -23.78 -10.00 10.63
C TRP A 473 -23.59 -8.83 11.58
N ALA A 474 -24.58 -8.54 12.43
CA ALA A 474 -24.50 -7.43 13.39
C ALA A 474 -23.43 -7.67 14.46
N GLU A 475 -23.26 -8.91 14.92
CA GLU A 475 -22.21 -9.26 15.87
C GLU A 475 -20.83 -9.24 15.21
N ALA A 476 -20.74 -9.69 13.96
CA ALA A 476 -19.51 -9.63 13.18
C ALA A 476 -19.03 -8.19 13.05
N GLU A 477 -19.89 -7.27 12.64
CA GLU A 477 -19.54 -5.84 12.48
C GLU A 477 -19.11 -5.22 13.80
N ARG A 478 -19.91 -5.40 14.87
CA ARG A 478 -19.53 -4.87 16.20
C ARG A 478 -18.17 -5.37 16.66
N GLY A 479 -17.89 -6.64 16.42
CA GLY A 479 -16.62 -7.22 16.81
C GLY A 479 -15.43 -6.74 15.98
N PHE A 480 -15.57 -6.55 14.67
CA PHE A 480 -14.53 -5.93 13.84
C PHE A 480 -14.24 -4.49 14.27
N ARG A 481 -15.29 -3.68 14.47
CA ARG A 481 -15.13 -2.31 14.98
C ARG A 481 -14.48 -2.28 16.37
N ARG A 482 -14.80 -3.27 17.23
CA ARG A 482 -14.16 -3.40 18.53
C ARG A 482 -12.69 -3.77 18.41
N ALA A 483 -12.32 -4.68 17.51
CA ALA A 483 -10.93 -5.04 17.26
C ALA A 483 -10.11 -3.82 16.80
N ILE A 484 -10.64 -3.04 15.85
CA ILE A 484 -10.00 -1.82 15.34
C ILE A 484 -9.91 -0.74 16.43
N ALA A 485 -10.95 -0.58 17.26
CA ALA A 485 -10.92 0.39 18.36
C ALA A 485 -9.91 0.02 19.47
N LEU A 486 -9.63 -1.27 19.65
CA LEU A 486 -8.64 -1.76 20.62
C LEU A 486 -7.20 -1.61 20.09
N GLU A 487 -6.99 -1.89 18.81
CA GLU A 487 -5.69 -1.84 18.13
C GLU A 487 -5.90 -1.27 16.71
N PRO A 488 -5.84 0.06 16.56
CA PRO A 488 -6.09 0.74 15.28
C PRO A 488 -5.09 0.37 14.16
N ASP A 489 -3.89 -0.05 14.54
CA ASP A 489 -2.84 -0.46 13.60
C ASP A 489 -2.82 -1.98 13.34
N TYR A 490 -3.88 -2.71 13.74
CA TYR A 490 -3.98 -4.14 13.47
C TYR A 490 -4.48 -4.41 12.03
N ALA A 491 -3.56 -4.48 11.08
CA ALA A 491 -3.84 -4.64 9.65
C ALA A 491 -4.80 -5.80 9.31
N THR A 492 -4.74 -6.92 10.05
CA THR A 492 -5.61 -8.08 9.83
C THR A 492 -7.08 -7.76 10.12
N ALA A 493 -7.39 -6.94 11.13
CA ALA A 493 -8.77 -6.53 11.43
C ALA A 493 -9.35 -5.69 10.28
N HIS A 494 -8.60 -4.70 9.79
CA HIS A 494 -8.97 -3.89 8.63
C HIS A 494 -9.14 -4.74 7.36
N HIS A 495 -8.22 -5.68 7.11
CA HIS A 495 -8.28 -6.62 6.00
C HIS A 495 -9.59 -7.45 6.03
N TRP A 496 -9.90 -8.09 7.15
CA TRP A 496 -11.10 -8.95 7.23
C TRP A 496 -12.38 -8.12 7.26
N PHE A 497 -12.37 -6.95 7.90
CA PHE A 497 -13.51 -6.04 7.91
C PHE A 497 -13.81 -5.48 6.51
N SER A 498 -12.79 -5.16 5.70
CA SER A 498 -12.99 -4.71 4.32
C SER A 498 -13.73 -5.74 3.45
N ARG A 499 -13.40 -7.03 3.62
CA ARG A 499 -14.09 -8.13 2.93
C ARG A 499 -15.54 -8.24 3.39
N PHE A 500 -15.78 -8.09 4.70
CA PHE A 500 -17.12 -8.08 5.25
C PHE A 500 -17.94 -6.92 4.66
N LEU A 501 -17.43 -5.70 4.69
CA LEU A 501 -18.11 -4.51 4.21
C LEU A 501 -18.49 -4.58 2.73
N VAL A 502 -17.58 -5.05 1.87
CA VAL A 502 -17.82 -5.11 0.43
C VAL A 502 -18.94 -6.09 0.09
N ALA A 503 -19.09 -7.18 0.83
CA ALA A 503 -20.18 -8.15 0.62
C ALA A 503 -21.58 -7.54 0.84
N PHE A 504 -21.66 -6.49 1.65
CA PHE A 504 -22.90 -5.76 1.92
C PHE A 504 -23.04 -4.46 1.11
N GLY A 505 -22.26 -4.30 0.03
CA GLY A 505 -22.33 -3.15 -0.85
C GLY A 505 -21.78 -1.84 -0.26
N ARG A 506 -21.14 -1.88 0.91
CA ARG A 506 -20.48 -0.73 1.55
C ARG A 506 -19.12 -0.50 0.93
N SER A 507 -19.10 -0.33 -0.39
CA SER A 507 -17.88 -0.37 -1.21
C SER A 507 -16.85 0.69 -0.82
N ASP A 508 -17.27 1.92 -0.56
CA ASP A 508 -16.32 3.00 -0.21
C ASP A 508 -15.68 2.79 1.16
N GLU A 509 -16.45 2.30 2.12
CA GLU A 509 -15.92 1.95 3.45
C GLU A 509 -14.99 0.74 3.36
N ALA A 510 -15.38 -0.28 2.59
CA ALA A 510 -14.56 -1.46 2.35
C ALA A 510 -13.20 -1.11 1.71
N VAL A 511 -13.21 -0.19 0.74
CA VAL A 511 -11.97 0.27 0.08
C VAL A 511 -11.10 1.03 1.07
N ARG A 512 -11.68 1.94 1.88
CA ARG A 512 -10.90 2.65 2.92
C ARG A 512 -10.24 1.70 3.92
N GLU A 513 -10.98 0.70 4.38
CA GLU A 513 -10.43 -0.31 5.30
C GLU A 513 -9.34 -1.16 4.64
N ALA A 514 -9.51 -1.54 3.37
CA ALA A 514 -8.50 -2.27 2.61
C ALA A 514 -7.24 -1.42 2.33
N GLU A 515 -7.40 -0.12 2.07
CA GLU A 515 -6.30 0.83 1.93
C GLU A 515 -5.57 1.02 3.25
N THR A 516 -6.29 1.17 4.37
CA THR A 516 -5.70 1.23 5.71
C THR A 516 -4.87 -0.03 5.99
N ALA A 517 -5.42 -1.21 5.70
CA ALA A 517 -4.67 -2.47 5.85
C ALA A 517 -3.38 -2.47 5.01
N ARG A 518 -3.43 -1.97 3.75
CA ARG A 518 -2.27 -1.84 2.89
C ARG A 518 -1.26 -0.84 3.43
N ASP A 519 -1.69 0.29 3.95
CA ASP A 519 -0.81 1.33 4.51
C ASP A 519 -0.09 0.83 5.77
N LEU A 520 -0.72 -0.06 6.53
CA LEU A 520 -0.13 -0.74 7.68
C LEU A 520 0.79 -1.91 7.28
N GLU A 521 0.49 -2.59 6.17
CA GLU A 521 1.25 -3.75 5.67
C GLU A 521 1.48 -3.64 4.15
N PRO A 522 2.27 -2.64 3.68
CA PRO A 522 2.39 -2.30 2.26
C PRO A 522 3.01 -3.41 1.41
N ARG A 523 3.78 -4.32 2.03
CA ARG A 523 4.47 -5.42 1.38
C ARG A 523 3.86 -6.80 1.67
N SER A 524 2.72 -6.86 2.36
CA SER A 524 2.01 -8.12 2.60
C SER A 524 1.28 -8.58 1.32
N PRO A 525 1.68 -9.72 0.72
CA PRO A 525 1.05 -10.19 -0.53
C PRO A 525 -0.45 -10.43 -0.39
N VAL A 526 -0.88 -10.91 0.78
CA VAL A 526 -2.28 -11.21 1.06
C VAL A 526 -3.10 -9.92 1.14
N ILE A 527 -2.57 -8.89 1.80
CA ILE A 527 -3.27 -7.60 1.96
C ILE A 527 -3.34 -6.84 0.63
N VAL A 528 -2.25 -6.81 -0.15
CA VAL A 528 -2.25 -6.20 -1.49
C VAL A 528 -3.22 -6.92 -2.43
N ALA A 529 -3.24 -8.26 -2.41
CA ALA A 529 -4.20 -9.05 -3.18
C ALA A 529 -5.64 -8.80 -2.72
N ASN A 530 -5.87 -8.61 -1.41
CA ASN A 530 -7.18 -8.27 -0.87
C ASN A 530 -7.66 -6.89 -1.33
N LEU A 531 -6.81 -5.88 -1.31
CA LEU A 531 -7.18 -4.55 -1.83
C LEU A 531 -7.64 -4.63 -3.29
N ALA A 532 -6.90 -5.35 -4.14
CA ALA A 532 -7.31 -5.55 -5.52
C ALA A 532 -8.64 -6.32 -5.63
N ALA A 533 -8.87 -7.32 -4.77
CA ALA A 533 -10.15 -8.06 -4.74
C ALA A 533 -11.31 -7.16 -4.27
N VAL A 534 -11.13 -6.36 -3.23
CA VAL A 534 -12.14 -5.42 -2.72
C VAL A 534 -12.48 -4.37 -3.79
N LEU A 535 -11.47 -3.79 -4.46
CA LEU A 535 -11.68 -2.87 -5.58
C LEU A 535 -12.44 -3.55 -6.74
N ARG A 536 -12.15 -4.81 -7.07
CA ARG A 536 -12.88 -5.59 -8.08
C ARG A 536 -14.34 -5.79 -7.68
N TYR A 537 -14.61 -6.17 -6.43
CA TYR A 537 -15.98 -6.31 -5.92
C TYR A 537 -16.72 -4.97 -5.88
N ALA A 538 -16.00 -3.87 -5.60
CA ALA A 538 -16.51 -2.52 -5.67
C ALA A 538 -16.65 -1.96 -7.11
N ARG A 539 -16.37 -2.76 -8.15
CA ARG A 539 -16.40 -2.38 -9.59
C ARG A 539 -15.37 -1.31 -9.98
N ARG A 540 -14.35 -1.07 -9.17
CA ARG A 540 -13.24 -0.13 -9.44
C ARG A 540 -12.09 -0.85 -10.13
N LEU A 541 -12.37 -1.47 -11.31
CA LEU A 541 -11.43 -2.34 -12.02
C LEU A 541 -10.11 -1.66 -12.42
N PRO A 542 -10.10 -0.41 -12.93
CA PRO A 542 -8.86 0.25 -13.29
C PRO A 542 -7.92 0.43 -12.08
N GLU A 543 -8.46 0.78 -10.92
CA GLU A 543 -7.67 0.95 -9.70
C GLU A 543 -7.13 -0.38 -9.19
N ALA A 544 -7.95 -1.43 -9.23
CA ALA A 544 -7.51 -2.79 -8.88
C ALA A 544 -6.36 -3.26 -9.78
N GLU A 545 -6.42 -2.95 -11.07
CA GLU A 545 -5.37 -3.32 -12.03
C GLU A 545 -4.05 -2.59 -11.74
N VAL A 546 -4.10 -1.28 -11.44
CA VAL A 546 -2.92 -0.50 -11.06
C VAL A 546 -2.23 -1.12 -9.83
N VAL A 547 -3.00 -1.45 -8.79
CA VAL A 547 -2.48 -2.08 -7.56
C VAL A 547 -1.76 -3.40 -7.88
N ILE A 548 -2.40 -4.26 -8.66
CA ILE A 548 -1.87 -5.60 -8.92
C ILE A 548 -0.70 -5.60 -9.91
N ARG A 549 -0.72 -4.74 -10.95
CA ARG A 549 0.40 -4.62 -11.87
C ARG A 549 1.64 -4.04 -11.19
N ARG A 550 1.48 -3.06 -10.30
CA ARG A 550 2.58 -2.54 -9.48
C ARG A 550 3.17 -3.64 -8.59
N ALA A 551 2.34 -4.46 -7.96
CA ALA A 551 2.80 -5.57 -7.14
C ALA A 551 3.55 -6.64 -7.96
N LEU A 552 3.07 -6.98 -9.16
CA LEU A 552 3.72 -7.93 -10.06
C LEU A 552 5.01 -7.38 -10.68
N ALA A 553 5.15 -6.06 -10.85
CA ALA A 553 6.39 -5.45 -11.32
C ALA A 553 7.53 -5.63 -10.31
N THR A 554 7.20 -5.59 -9.00
CA THR A 554 8.18 -5.87 -7.94
C THR A 554 8.39 -7.36 -7.68
N GLU A 555 7.37 -8.19 -7.87
CA GLU A 555 7.39 -9.62 -7.58
C GLU A 555 6.69 -10.43 -8.67
N PRO A 556 7.34 -10.62 -9.83
CA PRO A 556 6.73 -11.21 -11.02
C PRO A 556 6.23 -12.65 -10.82
N ASN A 557 6.84 -13.39 -9.90
CA ASN A 557 6.58 -14.82 -9.68
C ASN A 557 5.53 -15.08 -8.58
N LEU A 558 4.96 -14.05 -7.97
CA LEU A 558 4.03 -14.24 -6.85
C LEU A 558 2.66 -14.69 -7.36
N SER A 559 2.33 -15.95 -7.12
CA SER A 559 1.12 -16.62 -7.62
C SER A 559 -0.18 -15.94 -7.17
N ILE A 560 -0.24 -15.42 -5.94
CA ILE A 560 -1.43 -14.74 -5.41
C ILE A 560 -1.75 -13.45 -6.19
N HIS A 561 -0.74 -12.67 -6.58
CA HIS A 561 -0.92 -11.44 -7.36
C HIS A 561 -1.31 -11.77 -8.81
N ARG A 562 -0.66 -12.77 -9.42
CA ARG A 562 -1.00 -13.22 -10.78
C ARG A 562 -2.45 -13.70 -10.86
N ARG A 563 -2.93 -14.42 -9.85
CA ARG A 563 -4.33 -14.86 -9.76
C ARG A 563 -5.31 -13.67 -9.70
N GLN A 564 -5.00 -12.63 -8.93
CA GLN A 564 -5.84 -11.41 -8.92
C GLN A 564 -5.87 -10.72 -10.28
N LEU A 565 -4.74 -10.64 -10.98
CA LEU A 565 -4.70 -10.09 -12.35
C LEU A 565 -5.58 -10.93 -13.30
N ILE A 566 -5.49 -12.26 -13.23
CA ILE A 566 -6.37 -13.14 -14.03
C ILE A 566 -7.84 -12.81 -13.76
N TYR A 567 -8.27 -12.73 -12.51
CA TYR A 567 -9.66 -12.37 -12.17
C TYR A 567 -10.07 -11.01 -12.73
N LEU A 568 -9.21 -10.00 -12.65
CA LEU A 568 -9.48 -8.67 -13.19
C LEU A 568 -9.66 -8.70 -14.72
N LEU A 569 -8.80 -9.44 -15.42
CA LEU A 569 -8.87 -9.59 -16.87
C LEU A 569 -10.13 -10.33 -17.30
N LEU A 570 -10.53 -11.38 -16.59
CA LEU A 570 -11.76 -12.15 -16.87
C LEU A 570 -13.00 -11.27 -16.64
N VAL A 571 -13.08 -10.56 -15.53
CA VAL A 571 -14.17 -9.62 -15.23
C VAL A 571 -14.22 -8.46 -16.22
N GLY A 572 -13.07 -7.96 -16.67
CA GLY A 572 -12.93 -6.91 -17.66
C GLY A 572 -13.15 -7.37 -19.12
N ALA A 573 -13.57 -8.63 -19.33
CA ALA A 573 -13.75 -9.26 -20.67
C ALA A 573 -12.47 -9.23 -21.55
N ARG A 574 -11.29 -9.16 -20.93
CA ARG A 574 -9.97 -9.17 -21.62
C ARG A 574 -9.43 -10.59 -21.72
N PHE A 575 -10.24 -11.48 -22.28
CA PHE A 575 -9.99 -12.93 -22.29
C PHE A 575 -8.68 -13.32 -22.99
N ARG A 576 -8.35 -12.69 -24.13
CA ARG A 576 -7.10 -12.96 -24.86
C ARG A 576 -5.87 -12.63 -24.03
N GLU A 577 -5.93 -11.57 -23.26
CA GLU A 577 -4.84 -11.16 -22.35
C GLU A 577 -4.74 -12.06 -21.12
N ALA A 578 -5.84 -12.61 -20.64
CA ALA A 578 -5.85 -13.53 -19.50
C ALA A 578 -5.15 -14.87 -19.80
N LEU A 579 -5.20 -15.36 -21.06
CA LEU A 579 -4.65 -16.67 -21.44
C LEU A 579 -3.16 -16.85 -21.10
N PRO A 580 -2.23 -15.96 -21.48
CA PRO A 580 -0.81 -16.14 -21.13
C PRO A 580 -0.54 -16.11 -19.62
N HIS A 581 -1.33 -15.36 -18.85
CA HIS A 581 -1.23 -15.36 -17.39
C HIS A 581 -1.74 -16.68 -16.78
N LEU A 582 -2.80 -17.26 -17.37
CA LEU A 582 -3.31 -18.58 -17.00
C LEU A 582 -2.30 -19.68 -17.33
N ASP A 583 -1.66 -19.62 -18.51
CA ASP A 583 -0.64 -20.58 -18.94
C ASP A 583 0.58 -20.52 -17.98
N THR A 584 1.05 -19.33 -17.64
CA THR A 584 2.13 -19.14 -16.66
C THR A 584 1.74 -19.66 -15.27
N ALA A 585 0.50 -19.43 -14.84
CA ALA A 585 0.02 -19.90 -13.56
C ALA A 585 -0.10 -21.44 -13.53
N LEU A 586 -0.57 -22.06 -14.61
CA LEU A 586 -0.66 -23.53 -14.74
C LEU A 586 0.72 -24.17 -14.69
N ALA A 587 1.71 -23.59 -15.39
CA ALA A 587 3.07 -24.11 -15.42
C ALA A 587 3.80 -24.03 -14.06
N ALA A 588 3.40 -23.08 -13.21
CA ALA A 588 4.02 -22.82 -11.90
C ALA A 588 3.23 -23.40 -10.71
N SER A 589 2.09 -24.08 -10.94
CA SER A 589 1.18 -24.51 -9.87
C SER A 589 1.35 -25.99 -9.52
N ASP A 590 1.25 -26.27 -8.22
CA ASP A 590 1.06 -27.62 -7.69
C ASP A 590 -0.33 -28.16 -8.05
N SER A 591 -0.51 -29.48 -7.92
CA SER A 591 -1.70 -30.21 -8.33
C SER A 591 -3.05 -29.63 -7.84
N ASP A 592 -3.05 -29.03 -6.65
CA ASP A 592 -4.27 -28.63 -5.95
C ASP A 592 -4.99 -27.39 -6.52
N VAL A 593 -4.31 -26.51 -7.24
CA VAL A 593 -4.94 -25.31 -7.85
C VAL A 593 -5.17 -25.43 -9.35
N VAL A 594 -4.61 -26.48 -9.97
CA VAL A 594 -4.70 -26.73 -11.42
C VAL A 594 -6.15 -26.80 -11.91
N PRO A 595 -7.08 -27.50 -11.24
CA PRO A 595 -8.48 -27.57 -11.71
C PRO A 595 -9.16 -26.20 -11.80
N ASN A 596 -8.92 -25.30 -10.85
CA ASN A 596 -9.46 -23.94 -10.88
C ASN A 596 -8.92 -23.14 -12.06
N LEU A 597 -7.61 -23.22 -12.32
CA LEU A 597 -6.96 -22.52 -13.42
C LEU A 597 -7.45 -23.04 -14.78
N LEU A 598 -7.65 -24.36 -14.91
CA LEU A 598 -8.24 -24.96 -16.12
C LEU A 598 -9.69 -24.48 -16.34
N ALA A 599 -10.49 -24.39 -15.28
CA ALA A 599 -11.85 -23.88 -15.38
C ALA A 599 -11.90 -22.39 -15.74
N TYR A 600 -11.05 -21.53 -15.20
CA TYR A 600 -10.94 -20.13 -15.62
C TYR A 600 -10.42 -20.00 -17.06
N ARG A 601 -9.53 -20.89 -17.49
CA ARG A 601 -9.11 -20.94 -18.90
C ARG A 601 -10.25 -21.37 -19.81
N ALA A 602 -11.05 -22.36 -19.40
CA ALA A 602 -12.26 -22.76 -20.12
C ALA A 602 -13.27 -21.62 -20.22
N TYR A 603 -13.46 -20.84 -19.14
CA TYR A 603 -14.29 -19.63 -19.14
C TYR A 603 -13.81 -18.62 -20.20
N ALA A 604 -12.51 -18.31 -20.24
CA ALA A 604 -11.94 -17.38 -21.21
C ALA A 604 -12.12 -17.89 -22.66
N LEU A 605 -11.87 -19.18 -22.92
CA LEU A 605 -12.02 -19.78 -24.26
C LEU A 605 -13.45 -19.82 -24.73
N ALA A 606 -14.42 -20.09 -23.82
CA ALA A 606 -15.86 -20.07 -24.15
C ALA A 606 -16.29 -18.68 -24.65
N HIS A 607 -15.87 -17.61 -23.97
CA HIS A 607 -16.14 -16.24 -24.37
C HIS A 607 -15.42 -15.82 -25.68
N LEU A 608 -14.33 -16.50 -26.04
CA LEU A 608 -13.66 -16.31 -27.33
C LEU A 608 -14.27 -17.15 -28.48
N GLY A 609 -15.36 -17.87 -28.21
CA GLY A 609 -16.03 -18.73 -29.17
C GLY A 609 -15.35 -20.10 -29.40
N LEU A 610 -14.32 -20.43 -28.64
CA LEU A 610 -13.58 -21.69 -28.74
C LEU A 610 -14.24 -22.78 -27.86
N THR A 611 -15.52 -23.02 -28.11
CA THR A 611 -16.40 -23.84 -27.27
C THR A 611 -15.90 -25.28 -27.08
N ARG A 612 -15.36 -25.92 -28.12
CA ARG A 612 -14.84 -27.31 -28.03
C ARG A 612 -13.65 -27.40 -27.08
N ASP A 613 -12.73 -26.47 -27.15
CA ASP A 613 -11.55 -26.43 -26.27
C ASP A 613 -11.96 -26.10 -24.84
N ALA A 614 -12.91 -25.18 -24.64
CA ALA A 614 -13.47 -24.85 -23.34
C ALA A 614 -14.13 -26.07 -22.68
N GLN A 615 -14.95 -26.82 -23.41
CA GLN A 615 -15.60 -28.05 -22.92
C GLN A 615 -14.57 -29.12 -22.53
N ARG A 616 -13.53 -29.33 -23.34
CA ARG A 616 -12.44 -30.27 -23.05
C ARG A 616 -11.73 -29.90 -21.73
N LEU A 617 -11.35 -28.64 -21.57
CA LEU A 617 -10.68 -28.17 -20.35
C LEU A 617 -11.60 -28.24 -19.14
N LEU A 618 -12.88 -27.92 -19.27
CA LEU A 618 -13.83 -28.04 -18.17
C LEU A 618 -14.03 -29.50 -17.74
N THR A 619 -14.10 -30.45 -18.69
CA THR A 619 -14.14 -31.89 -18.41
C THR A 619 -12.90 -32.32 -17.65
N GLU A 620 -11.71 -31.89 -18.07
CA GLU A 620 -10.45 -32.20 -17.39
C GLU A 620 -10.40 -31.58 -15.97
N ALA A 621 -10.80 -30.30 -15.85
CA ALA A 621 -10.90 -29.64 -14.55
C ALA A 621 -11.81 -30.40 -13.59
N THR A 622 -12.98 -30.84 -14.07
CA THR A 622 -13.95 -31.62 -13.27
C THR A 622 -13.40 -32.99 -12.90
N ARG A 623 -12.68 -33.66 -13.79
CA ARG A 623 -12.04 -34.95 -13.54
C ARG A 623 -10.96 -34.83 -12.47
N LEU A 624 -10.09 -33.81 -12.55
CA LEU A 624 -9.04 -33.57 -11.57
C LEU A 624 -9.61 -33.12 -10.22
N ALA A 625 -10.77 -32.45 -10.24
CA ALA A 625 -11.49 -32.03 -9.05
C ALA A 625 -12.26 -33.15 -8.36
N ALA A 626 -12.29 -34.38 -8.91
CA ALA A 626 -13.07 -35.49 -8.38
C ALA A 626 -12.70 -35.77 -6.92
N GLY A 627 -13.70 -35.65 -6.03
CA GLY A 627 -13.54 -35.78 -4.57
C GLY A 627 -13.24 -34.48 -3.81
N HIS A 628 -12.94 -33.37 -4.50
CA HIS A 628 -12.65 -32.08 -3.88
C HIS A 628 -13.67 -31.02 -4.31
N ARG A 629 -14.72 -30.83 -3.52
CA ARG A 629 -15.81 -29.88 -3.83
C ARG A 629 -15.42 -28.40 -3.86
N TRP A 630 -14.15 -28.05 -3.55
CA TRP A 630 -13.61 -26.70 -3.59
C TRP A 630 -13.62 -26.03 -4.97
N TYR A 631 -13.67 -26.85 -6.03
CA TYR A 631 -13.53 -26.39 -7.39
C TYR A 631 -14.85 -25.98 -8.05
N ALA A 632 -15.95 -26.17 -7.33
CA ALA A 632 -17.28 -25.83 -7.81
C ALA A 632 -17.42 -24.34 -8.19
N GLU A 633 -16.63 -23.46 -7.55
CA GLU A 633 -16.58 -22.04 -7.87
C GLU A 633 -16.11 -21.79 -9.32
N ALA A 634 -14.92 -22.24 -9.65
CA ALA A 634 -14.33 -21.99 -10.95
C ALA A 634 -15.07 -22.75 -12.07
N THR A 635 -15.52 -23.98 -11.80
CA THR A 635 -16.29 -24.75 -12.76
C THR A 635 -17.68 -24.15 -13.03
N SER A 636 -18.32 -23.55 -12.00
CA SER A 636 -19.63 -22.89 -12.18
C SER A 636 -19.56 -21.71 -13.16
N VAL A 637 -18.51 -20.86 -13.08
CA VAL A 637 -18.37 -19.75 -14.05
C VAL A 637 -18.06 -20.26 -15.47
N ALA A 638 -17.31 -21.38 -15.61
CA ALA A 638 -17.06 -21.98 -16.90
C ALA A 638 -18.34 -22.58 -17.52
N HIS A 639 -19.20 -23.23 -16.72
CA HIS A 639 -20.54 -23.68 -17.15
C HIS A 639 -21.40 -22.49 -17.60
N LEU A 640 -21.38 -21.36 -16.86
CA LEU A 640 -22.11 -20.16 -17.26
C LEU A 640 -21.65 -19.63 -18.62
N ALA A 641 -20.36 -19.57 -18.87
CA ALA A 641 -19.80 -19.11 -20.13
C ALA A 641 -20.18 -20.03 -21.32
N LEU A 642 -20.42 -21.30 -21.04
CA LEU A 642 -20.90 -22.29 -22.02
C LEU A 642 -22.44 -22.34 -22.16
N GLY A 643 -23.17 -21.49 -21.43
CA GLY A 643 -24.63 -21.42 -21.46
C GLY A 643 -25.33 -22.45 -20.56
N ASP A 644 -24.59 -23.27 -19.82
CA ASP A 644 -25.13 -24.28 -18.90
C ASP A 644 -25.39 -23.70 -17.51
N THR A 645 -26.39 -22.85 -17.43
CA THR A 645 -26.82 -22.17 -16.19
C THR A 645 -27.31 -23.18 -15.13
N ALA A 646 -27.91 -24.28 -15.57
CA ALA A 646 -28.48 -25.27 -14.65
C ALA A 646 -27.38 -25.98 -13.85
N THR A 647 -26.34 -26.45 -14.50
CA THR A 647 -25.18 -27.11 -13.85
C THR A 647 -24.40 -26.11 -13.01
N ALA A 648 -24.23 -24.87 -13.50
CA ALA A 648 -23.58 -23.81 -12.75
C ALA A 648 -24.26 -23.58 -11.39
N LEU A 649 -25.60 -23.44 -11.37
CA LEU A 649 -26.37 -23.23 -10.14
C LEU A 649 -26.32 -24.47 -9.21
N SER A 650 -26.42 -25.67 -9.77
CA SER A 650 -26.31 -26.90 -8.96
C SER A 650 -24.94 -26.99 -8.27
N SER A 651 -23.85 -26.66 -8.98
CA SER A 651 -22.51 -26.62 -8.43
C SER A 651 -22.37 -25.62 -7.26
N LEU A 652 -23.02 -24.45 -7.39
CA LEU A 652 -23.03 -23.43 -6.32
C LEU A 652 -23.87 -23.87 -5.11
N GLU A 653 -25.01 -24.51 -5.33
CA GLU A 653 -25.86 -25.06 -4.26
C GLU A 653 -25.16 -26.17 -3.47
N ASP A 654 -24.38 -27.02 -4.12
CA ASP A 654 -23.56 -28.07 -3.50
C ASP A 654 -22.39 -27.51 -2.69
N LEU A 655 -21.90 -26.33 -3.04
CA LEU A 655 -20.78 -25.69 -2.35
C LEU A 655 -21.19 -25.02 -1.03
N LEU A 656 -22.40 -24.52 -0.93
CA LEU A 656 -22.90 -23.76 0.22
C LEU A 656 -22.72 -24.48 1.58
N PRO A 657 -23.02 -25.77 1.74
CA PRO A 657 -22.82 -26.44 3.01
C PRO A 657 -21.35 -26.60 3.43
N ILE A 658 -20.43 -26.42 2.50
CA ILE A 658 -18.99 -26.70 2.67
C ILE A 658 -18.21 -25.42 2.89
N ARG A 659 -18.66 -24.32 2.29
CA ARG A 659 -17.99 -23.02 2.28
C ARG A 659 -18.93 -21.90 2.79
N PRO A 660 -19.27 -21.88 4.08
CA PRO A 660 -20.17 -20.86 4.63
C PRO A 660 -19.59 -19.43 4.48
N GLU A 661 -18.26 -19.30 4.39
CA GLU A 661 -17.56 -18.02 4.17
C GLU A 661 -17.74 -17.44 2.76
N TRP A 662 -18.54 -18.08 1.91
CA TRP A 662 -18.63 -17.72 0.47
C TRP A 662 -19.63 -16.60 0.17
N TRP A 663 -20.04 -15.88 1.18
CA TRP A 663 -20.97 -14.76 1.06
C TRP A 663 -20.51 -13.65 0.06
N LEU A 664 -19.20 -13.59 -0.33
CA LEU A 664 -18.70 -12.71 -1.38
C LEU A 664 -19.28 -12.99 -2.78
N ILE A 665 -19.86 -14.17 -3.03
CA ILE A 665 -20.58 -14.49 -4.28
C ILE A 665 -21.69 -13.46 -4.56
N ALA A 666 -22.27 -12.86 -3.51
CA ALA A 666 -23.30 -11.85 -3.63
C ALA A 666 -22.84 -10.60 -4.39
N VAL A 667 -21.55 -10.31 -4.42
CA VAL A 667 -20.96 -9.12 -5.04
C VAL A 667 -19.96 -9.43 -6.16
N ASP A 668 -19.58 -10.71 -6.35
CA ASP A 668 -18.60 -11.09 -7.37
C ASP A 668 -19.14 -10.85 -8.79
N PRO A 669 -18.41 -10.04 -9.61
CA PRO A 669 -18.81 -9.73 -10.99
C PRO A 669 -18.95 -10.94 -11.91
N LEU A 670 -18.22 -12.02 -11.65
CA LEU A 670 -18.31 -13.24 -12.47
C LEU A 670 -19.72 -13.90 -12.43
N TYR A 671 -20.51 -13.60 -11.39
CA TYR A 671 -21.88 -14.10 -11.22
C TYR A 671 -22.96 -13.08 -11.60
N ASP A 672 -22.63 -11.96 -12.22
CA ASP A 672 -23.61 -10.96 -12.68
C ASP A 672 -24.69 -11.56 -13.60
N PRO A 673 -24.37 -12.51 -14.50
CA PRO A 673 -25.40 -13.18 -15.31
C PRO A 673 -26.48 -13.94 -14.51
N LEU A 674 -26.16 -14.33 -13.26
CA LEU A 674 -27.11 -15.06 -12.41
C LEU A 674 -27.97 -14.15 -11.52
N ARG A 675 -27.71 -12.86 -11.41
CA ARG A 675 -28.35 -11.98 -10.42
C ARG A 675 -29.87 -11.93 -10.52
N THR A 676 -30.42 -12.07 -11.73
CA THR A 676 -31.87 -12.10 -11.96
C THR A 676 -32.47 -13.51 -11.90
N HIS A 677 -31.65 -14.56 -11.69
CA HIS A 677 -32.12 -15.93 -11.70
C HIS A 677 -32.73 -16.32 -10.35
N PRO A 678 -33.99 -16.86 -10.30
CA PRO A 678 -34.69 -17.17 -9.05
C PRO A 678 -33.93 -18.13 -8.12
N ARG A 679 -33.28 -19.18 -8.68
CA ARG A 679 -32.47 -20.14 -7.88
C ARG A 679 -31.28 -19.44 -7.24
N PHE A 680 -30.61 -18.50 -7.95
CA PHE A 680 -29.50 -17.73 -7.38
C PHE A 680 -29.97 -16.82 -6.24
N ALA A 681 -31.11 -16.15 -6.42
CA ALA A 681 -31.72 -15.36 -5.35
C ALA A 681 -32.10 -16.24 -4.14
N ALA A 682 -32.61 -17.48 -4.35
CA ALA A 682 -32.88 -18.43 -3.28
C ALA A 682 -31.58 -18.86 -2.58
N LEU A 683 -30.50 -19.08 -3.32
CA LEU A 683 -29.18 -19.39 -2.77
C LEU A 683 -28.69 -18.28 -1.84
N LEU A 684 -28.72 -17.02 -2.27
CA LEU A 684 -28.31 -15.86 -1.47
C LEU A 684 -29.16 -15.71 -0.20
N ARG A 685 -30.48 -15.96 -0.29
CA ARG A 685 -31.37 -15.99 0.90
C ARG A 685 -30.97 -17.08 1.90
N ARG A 686 -30.66 -18.32 1.44
CA ARG A 686 -30.16 -19.38 2.28
C ARG A 686 -28.87 -19.06 3.00
N MET A 687 -28.01 -18.24 2.37
CA MET A 687 -26.77 -17.73 2.97
C MET A 687 -27.01 -16.54 3.90
N ASN A 688 -28.26 -16.08 4.01
CA ASN A 688 -28.61 -14.85 4.72
C ASN A 688 -27.83 -13.62 4.19
N VAL A 689 -27.36 -13.66 2.93
CA VAL A 689 -26.75 -12.57 2.19
C VAL A 689 -27.70 -12.13 1.08
N GLY A 690 -27.79 -10.86 0.85
CA GLY A 690 -28.68 -10.26 -0.14
C GLY A 690 -29.88 -9.64 0.52
N CYS A 691 -30.37 -8.63 -0.04
CA CYS A 691 -31.52 -7.71 0.11
C CYS A 691 -32.45 -7.75 1.33
N THR A 692 -32.23 -8.59 2.32
CA THR A 692 -32.85 -8.46 3.64
C THR A 692 -31.93 -7.60 4.51
N ARG A 693 -32.30 -6.34 4.67
CA ARG A 693 -31.67 -5.40 5.59
C ARG A 693 -31.60 -6.02 6.99
N PRO A 694 -30.41 -6.36 7.52
CA PRO A 694 -30.32 -6.58 8.96
C PRO A 694 -30.71 -5.27 9.65
N ALA A 695 -31.53 -5.30 10.68
CA ALA A 695 -31.93 -4.13 11.42
C ALA A 695 -30.69 -3.38 11.92
N GLY A 696 -30.48 -2.14 11.45
CA GLY A 696 -29.32 -1.30 11.79
C GLY A 696 -28.34 -1.00 10.66
N PHE A 697 -28.50 -1.58 9.47
CA PHE A 697 -27.65 -1.25 8.32
C PHE A 697 -28.25 -0.10 7.49
N ALA A 698 -27.49 0.98 7.36
CA ALA A 698 -27.87 2.13 6.53
C ALA A 698 -27.10 2.04 5.21
N ALA A 699 -27.72 1.53 4.15
CA ALA A 699 -27.46 1.88 2.75
C ALA A 699 -28.21 0.93 1.79
N ASP A 700 -28.68 1.45 0.68
CA ASP A 700 -29.19 0.67 -0.43
C ASP A 700 -28.02 -0.09 -1.07
N VAL A 701 -28.10 -1.41 -1.08
CA VAL A 701 -27.10 -2.27 -1.73
C VAL A 701 -27.33 -2.15 -3.24
N PRO A 702 -26.36 -1.64 -4.03
CA PRO A 702 -26.48 -1.62 -5.49
C PRO A 702 -26.67 -3.05 -6.01
N GLY A 703 -27.75 -3.29 -6.75
CA GLY A 703 -28.14 -4.61 -7.23
C GLY A 703 -29.30 -5.28 -6.47
N CYS A 704 -29.73 -4.76 -5.32
CA CYS A 704 -30.90 -5.25 -4.59
C CYS A 704 -32.25 -4.75 -5.12
N ALA A 705 -32.25 -3.69 -5.93
CA ALA A 705 -33.48 -3.14 -6.51
C ALA A 705 -34.28 -4.15 -7.39
N TYR A 706 -33.62 -5.23 -7.82
CA TYR A 706 -34.24 -6.26 -8.67
C TYR A 706 -35.01 -7.35 -7.90
N LEU A 707 -34.84 -7.45 -6.58
CA LEU A 707 -35.52 -8.48 -5.78
C LEU A 707 -36.80 -7.98 -5.11
N THR A 708 -37.07 -6.67 -5.12
CA THR A 708 -38.29 -6.08 -4.54
C THR A 708 -39.42 -5.93 -5.55
N ALA A 709 -39.20 -6.17 -6.84
CA ALA A 709 -40.19 -6.01 -7.90
C ALA A 709 -40.94 -7.30 -8.31
N GLY A 710 -40.79 -8.39 -7.58
CA GLY A 710 -41.35 -9.69 -8.00
C GLY A 710 -41.77 -10.63 -6.84
N GLY A 711 -42.32 -10.08 -5.75
CA GLY A 711 -42.86 -10.97 -4.67
C GLY A 711 -44.11 -10.42 -4.07
#